data_fe169bf82177a34447af81f7b0862243
#
_entry.id   fe169bf82177a34447af81f7b0862243
#
_cell.length_a   1.000
_cell.length_b   1.000
_cell.length_c   1.000
_cell.angle_alpha   90.00
_cell.angle_beta   90.00
_cell.angle_gamma   90.00
#
_symmetry.space_group_name_H-M   'P 1'
#
loop_
_entity.id
_entity.type
_entity.pdbx_description
1 polymer ?
#
loop_
_entity_poly.entity_id
_entity_poly.type
_entity_poly.pdbx_seq_one_letter_code
_entity_poly.pdbx_strand_id
1 'polypeptide(L)'
;MVFFVVFMLFSILILRLGELQIVFGDDFKREIERTEDITVNNPVPRGKMFDRNGKIIVDNTPLNAITYTKYQTTTQKEMLKTAAQLAKLITKDTSKVPVRDKKDFWIMKHPDEAKAKITKKEWDLYNQKKLDDKQIYKLQIDRVTDEEVESIQGEDLETLAIYRDFNSGFALTPQIVKNKEVTPEEFAVVSENLENLPGVDTTTDWERMYAFGDTLKSILGDVTTSEAGIPKEQLEKYLAHDYSRNDRVGKSYLELKYEDVLHGQKAKVKNVTDKAGKILSTEVVSEGKRGKDLVLTIDMDLQQQVEKIIEEEMWSAKQKPGTALLDRAFVVLMNPHTGEVLSLAGKQIGKDSDGKTVMKDFAGGNITTSYNVGSAVKGATILTGYKTGAIKPGDYLVDEPLFFKGTPKPKKSWKTFGSINDLRALQVSSNVYMWKTVIAMGQGKYIPKGPLVIDTEKTFSTMRQSFSQFGLGTRTGVDLPNEMSGFPGSDNKPGLLLDFAIGQYDTYTPIQLAQYVSTIANGGNRVQPHIVKEIREPIMENNELGPIVEEIQPKVLNHLDMKDEWIKRVQEGFKMVMQVGDGTGVGTFKGVSYNPAGKTGTAQAFYDGPVKSQKNAEVMNLSLVSFAPFDNPEVAMAVVVPWAYQGNTGPSINMAIGKRVMDAYFDLKKSRPVGGTAEGVQQSGNADTTQNGQQSGQ
;
A
#
# COMPACT_ATOMS: atom_id res chain seq x y z
N MET A 1 -60.42 10.97 -55.49
CA MET A 1 -60.17 9.59 -55.06
C MET A 1 -59.00 9.50 -54.02
N VAL A 2 -57.80 9.98 -54.29
CA VAL A 2 -56.63 9.94 -53.39
C VAL A 2 -56.89 10.62 -52.06
N PHE A 3 -57.48 11.82 -52.08
CA PHE A 3 -57.82 12.58 -50.86
C PHE A 3 -58.76 11.81 -49.94
N PHE A 4 -59.73 11.11 -50.48
CA PHE A 4 -60.69 10.29 -49.75
C PHE A 4 -60.01 9.07 -49.08
N VAL A 5 -59.07 8.43 -49.74
CA VAL A 5 -58.31 7.30 -49.25
C VAL A 5 -57.40 7.75 -48.14
N VAL A 6 -56.71 8.90 -48.24
CA VAL A 6 -55.86 9.47 -47.21
C VAL A 6 -56.69 9.86 -45.99
N PHE A 7 -57.86 10.48 -46.18
CA PHE A 7 -58.80 10.82 -45.11
C PHE A 7 -59.28 9.58 -44.37
N MET A 8 -59.61 8.51 -45.11
CA MET A 8 -60.06 7.25 -44.52
C MET A 8 -58.96 6.56 -43.70
N LEU A 9 -57.73 6.57 -44.19
CA LEU A 9 -56.56 6.05 -43.47
C LEU A 9 -56.27 6.84 -42.17
N PHE A 10 -56.38 8.17 -42.22
CA PHE A 10 -56.23 9.04 -41.05
C PHE A 10 -57.34 8.84 -40.02
N SER A 11 -58.56 8.66 -40.50
CA SER A 11 -59.70 8.37 -39.62
C SER A 11 -59.57 7.00 -38.91
N ILE A 12 -59.07 5.99 -39.63
CA ILE A 12 -58.75 4.66 -39.05
C ILE A 12 -57.62 4.76 -38.01
N LEU A 13 -56.57 5.55 -38.30
CA LEU A 13 -55.50 5.81 -37.34
C LEU A 13 -55.99 6.50 -36.06
N ILE A 14 -56.84 7.52 -36.22
CA ILE A 14 -57.43 8.23 -35.06
C ILE A 14 -58.35 7.31 -34.24
N LEU A 15 -59.18 6.50 -34.89
CA LEU A 15 -60.01 5.48 -34.24
C LEU A 15 -59.16 4.45 -33.51
N ARG A 16 -58.10 3.98 -34.12
CA ARG A 16 -57.19 3.00 -33.49
C ARG A 16 -56.43 3.62 -32.30
N LEU A 17 -56.02 4.90 -32.41
CA LEU A 17 -55.38 5.62 -31.30
C LEU A 17 -56.37 5.84 -30.15
N GLY A 18 -57.63 6.16 -30.45
CA GLY A 18 -58.70 6.27 -29.46
C GLY A 18 -59.00 4.96 -28.75
N GLU A 19 -59.06 3.86 -29.52
CA GLU A 19 -59.21 2.51 -28.94
C GLU A 19 -58.04 2.15 -27.99
N LEU A 20 -56.79 2.40 -28.43
CA LEU A 20 -55.60 2.16 -27.61
C LEU A 20 -55.57 3.05 -26.35
N GLN A 21 -55.98 4.33 -26.45
CA GLN A 21 -55.97 5.25 -25.29
C GLN A 21 -57.15 5.12 -24.35
N ILE A 22 -58.37 4.84 -24.88
CA ILE A 22 -59.58 4.82 -24.05
C ILE A 22 -59.94 3.44 -23.59
N VAL A 23 -59.82 2.41 -24.47
CA VAL A 23 -60.19 1.04 -24.10
C VAL A 23 -59.09 0.28 -23.41
N PHE A 24 -57.85 0.43 -23.92
CA PHE A 24 -56.70 -0.27 -23.35
C PHE A 24 -55.79 0.63 -22.49
N GLY A 25 -56.06 1.94 -22.41
CA GLY A 25 -55.24 2.90 -21.66
C GLY A 25 -55.15 2.56 -20.17
N ASP A 26 -56.24 2.11 -19.58
CA ASP A 26 -56.26 1.69 -18.18
C ASP A 26 -55.56 0.34 -17.96
N ASP A 27 -55.59 -0.56 -18.95
CA ASP A 27 -54.85 -1.84 -18.83
C ASP A 27 -53.35 -1.61 -19.04
N PHE A 28 -52.91 -0.76 -19.97
CA PHE A 28 -51.54 -0.34 -20.07
C PHE A 28 -51.04 0.47 -18.86
N LYS A 29 -51.90 1.31 -18.30
CA LYS A 29 -51.56 2.03 -17.05
C LYS A 29 -51.45 1.09 -15.85
N ARG A 30 -52.31 0.07 -15.76
CA ARG A 30 -52.21 -1.00 -14.75
C ARG A 30 -50.98 -1.89 -14.95
N GLU A 31 -50.55 -2.11 -16.18
CA GLU A 31 -49.33 -2.90 -16.51
C GLU A 31 -48.07 -2.12 -16.16
N ILE A 32 -48.02 -0.82 -16.50
CA ILE A 32 -46.95 0.11 -16.10
C ILE A 32 -46.91 0.30 -14.58
N GLU A 33 -48.07 0.35 -13.89
CA GLU A 33 -48.16 0.41 -12.45
C GLU A 33 -47.82 -0.93 -11.75
N ARG A 34 -47.73 -2.05 -12.51
CA ARG A 34 -47.43 -3.39 -11.99
C ARG A 34 -45.97 -3.77 -12.03
N THR A 35 -45.14 -3.08 -12.81
CA THR A 35 -43.73 -3.41 -12.99
C THR A 35 -42.84 -2.24 -12.59
N GLU A 36 -41.76 -2.52 -11.88
CA GLU A 36 -40.71 -1.59 -11.56
C GLU A 36 -39.44 -2.00 -12.32
N ASP A 37 -38.81 -1.04 -12.99
CA ASP A 37 -37.52 -1.22 -13.64
C ASP A 37 -36.42 -0.96 -12.63
N ILE A 38 -35.66 -1.98 -12.26
CA ILE A 38 -34.58 -1.86 -11.30
C ILE A 38 -33.26 -2.17 -11.98
N THR A 39 -32.35 -1.17 -12.01
CA THR A 39 -30.99 -1.39 -12.48
C THR A 39 -30.14 -1.87 -11.32
N VAL A 40 -29.58 -3.06 -11.45
CA VAL A 40 -28.65 -3.68 -10.52
C VAL A 40 -27.24 -3.60 -11.10
N ASN A 41 -26.28 -3.17 -10.29
CA ASN A 41 -24.87 -3.09 -10.67
C ASN A 41 -24.15 -4.33 -10.16
N ASN A 42 -23.70 -5.20 -11.04
CA ASN A 42 -22.92 -6.38 -10.68
C ASN A 42 -21.42 -6.06 -10.62
N PRO A 43 -20.69 -6.52 -9.59
CA PRO A 43 -19.27 -6.28 -9.45
C PRO A 43 -18.47 -6.96 -10.55
N VAL A 44 -17.39 -6.32 -10.97
CA VAL A 44 -16.41 -6.86 -11.91
C VAL A 44 -15.06 -7.00 -11.22
N PRO A 45 -14.15 -7.88 -11.72
CA PRO A 45 -12.83 -8.00 -11.14
C PRO A 45 -12.05 -6.68 -11.28
N ARG A 46 -11.22 -6.38 -10.29
CA ARG A 46 -10.29 -5.25 -10.35
C ARG A 46 -9.15 -5.55 -11.31
N GLY A 47 -8.45 -4.52 -11.78
CA GLY A 47 -7.21 -4.66 -12.54
C GLY A 47 -6.18 -5.49 -11.78
N LYS A 48 -5.36 -6.25 -12.49
CA LYS A 48 -4.26 -7.03 -11.94
C LYS A 48 -3.04 -6.15 -11.73
N MET A 49 -2.10 -6.62 -10.88
CA MET A 49 -0.78 -6.01 -10.77
C MET A 49 0.28 -7.02 -11.20
N PHE A 50 1.17 -6.59 -12.05
CA PHE A 50 2.28 -7.40 -12.58
C PHE A 50 3.61 -6.80 -12.12
N ASP A 51 4.63 -7.62 -12.01
CA ASP A 51 6.01 -7.15 -11.87
C ASP A 51 6.55 -6.63 -13.22
N ARG A 52 7.76 -6.06 -13.20
CA ARG A 52 8.40 -5.53 -14.41
C ARG A 52 8.66 -6.58 -15.50
N ASN A 53 8.62 -7.88 -15.15
CA ASN A 53 8.88 -9.01 -16.03
C ASN A 53 7.59 -9.71 -16.47
N GLY A 54 6.41 -9.18 -16.13
CA GLY A 54 5.11 -9.74 -16.47
C GLY A 54 4.60 -10.83 -15.53
N LYS A 55 5.22 -11.04 -14.36
CA LYS A 55 4.71 -11.96 -13.34
C LYS A 55 3.53 -11.35 -12.61
N ILE A 56 2.44 -12.08 -12.46
CA ILE A 56 1.28 -11.63 -11.68
C ILE A 56 1.65 -11.55 -10.19
N ILE A 57 1.47 -10.38 -9.60
CA ILE A 57 1.65 -10.10 -8.17
C ILE A 57 0.31 -10.12 -7.45
N VAL A 58 -0.69 -9.44 -8.02
CA VAL A 58 -2.05 -9.38 -7.47
C VAL A 58 -3.05 -9.75 -8.55
N ASP A 59 -3.88 -10.73 -8.25
CA ASP A 59 -4.97 -11.20 -9.11
C ASP A 59 -6.32 -11.13 -8.38
N ASN A 60 -7.35 -11.69 -8.98
CA ASN A 60 -8.69 -11.83 -8.40
C ASN A 60 -9.10 -13.29 -8.43
N THR A 61 -9.62 -13.78 -7.32
CA THR A 61 -10.23 -15.10 -7.22
C THR A 61 -11.75 -14.95 -7.33
N PRO A 62 -12.42 -15.61 -8.26
CA PRO A 62 -13.87 -15.65 -8.31
C PRO A 62 -14.43 -16.46 -7.14
N LEU A 63 -15.47 -15.94 -6.50
CA LEU A 63 -16.19 -16.60 -5.41
C LEU A 63 -17.66 -16.65 -5.76
N ASN A 64 -18.31 -17.80 -5.52
CA ASN A 64 -19.75 -17.87 -5.52
C ASN A 64 -20.30 -16.99 -4.41
N ALA A 65 -21.27 -16.15 -4.74
CA ALA A 65 -21.89 -15.24 -3.78
C ALA A 65 -23.41 -15.30 -3.86
N ILE A 66 -24.04 -15.20 -2.69
CA ILE A 66 -25.47 -15.05 -2.53
C ILE A 66 -25.69 -13.63 -2.06
N THR A 67 -26.52 -12.88 -2.79
CA THR A 67 -26.84 -11.48 -2.52
C THR A 67 -28.30 -11.28 -2.20
N TYR A 68 -28.60 -10.14 -1.61
CA TYR A 68 -29.97 -9.70 -1.39
C TYR A 68 -30.13 -8.23 -1.77
N THR A 69 -31.13 -7.91 -2.56
CA THR A 69 -31.51 -6.54 -2.93
C THR A 69 -32.80 -6.15 -2.23
N LYS A 70 -32.74 -5.16 -1.35
CA LYS A 70 -33.90 -4.62 -0.67
C LYS A 70 -34.61 -3.62 -1.58
N TYR A 71 -35.89 -3.85 -1.84
CA TYR A 71 -36.73 -2.91 -2.58
C TYR A 71 -37.37 -1.88 -1.64
N GLN A 72 -37.83 -0.74 -2.19
CA GLN A 72 -38.43 0.33 -1.38
C GLN A 72 -39.73 -0.12 -0.70
N THR A 73 -40.45 -1.03 -1.31
CA THR A 73 -41.71 -1.59 -0.81
C THR A 73 -41.55 -2.78 0.13
N THR A 74 -40.34 -3.32 0.28
CA THR A 74 -40.07 -4.52 1.07
C THR A 74 -40.30 -4.26 2.57
N THR A 75 -41.21 -5.02 3.16
CA THR A 75 -41.53 -4.95 4.59
C THR A 75 -40.57 -5.81 5.43
N GLN A 76 -40.43 -5.49 6.73
CA GLN A 76 -39.65 -6.33 7.66
C GLN A 76 -40.15 -7.77 7.73
N LYS A 77 -41.45 -7.96 7.63
CA LYS A 77 -42.07 -9.31 7.67
C LYS A 77 -41.68 -10.14 6.45
N GLU A 78 -41.66 -9.54 5.27
CA GLU A 78 -41.24 -10.19 4.04
C GLU A 78 -39.74 -10.52 4.10
N MET A 79 -38.88 -9.59 4.53
CA MET A 79 -37.46 -9.86 4.71
C MET A 79 -37.21 -11.03 5.67
N LEU A 80 -37.93 -11.06 6.80
CA LEU A 80 -37.80 -12.14 7.78
C LEU A 80 -38.25 -13.49 7.22
N LYS A 81 -39.32 -13.49 6.44
CA LYS A 81 -39.82 -14.70 5.77
C LYS A 81 -38.79 -15.22 4.75
N THR A 82 -38.26 -14.34 3.92
CA THR A 82 -37.25 -14.72 2.93
C THR A 82 -35.95 -15.18 3.60
N ALA A 83 -35.53 -14.53 4.71
CA ALA A 83 -34.37 -14.94 5.48
C ALA A 83 -34.52 -16.35 6.06
N ALA A 84 -35.74 -16.67 6.62
CA ALA A 84 -36.04 -18.00 7.13
C ALA A 84 -36.09 -19.08 6.03
N GLN A 85 -36.52 -18.71 4.81
CA GLN A 85 -36.49 -19.64 3.68
C GLN A 85 -35.05 -19.88 3.20
N LEU A 86 -34.22 -18.82 3.14
CA LEU A 86 -32.82 -18.93 2.74
C LEU A 86 -31.99 -19.71 3.78
N ALA A 87 -32.25 -19.55 5.09
CA ALA A 87 -31.59 -20.29 6.16
C ALA A 87 -31.74 -21.82 6.05
N LYS A 88 -32.75 -22.31 5.33
CA LYS A 88 -32.93 -23.76 5.05
C LYS A 88 -32.06 -24.28 3.91
N LEU A 89 -31.54 -23.37 3.09
CA LEU A 89 -30.79 -23.69 1.87
C LEU A 89 -29.29 -23.49 2.00
N ILE A 90 -28.87 -22.66 2.96
CA ILE A 90 -27.44 -22.32 3.18
C ILE A 90 -27.09 -22.37 4.66
N THR A 91 -25.84 -22.67 4.96
CA THR A 91 -25.26 -22.52 6.30
C THR A 91 -24.66 -21.14 6.48
N LYS A 92 -25.01 -20.42 7.55
CA LYS A 92 -24.52 -19.07 7.82
C LYS A 92 -23.68 -19.02 9.09
N ASP A 93 -22.51 -18.35 9.05
CA ASP A 93 -21.73 -18.05 10.26
C ASP A 93 -22.53 -17.13 11.18
N THR A 94 -22.77 -17.60 12.39
CA THR A 94 -23.54 -16.91 13.43
C THR A 94 -22.68 -16.36 14.56
N SER A 95 -21.36 -16.57 14.52
CA SER A 95 -20.42 -16.19 15.59
C SER A 95 -20.40 -14.69 15.90
N LYS A 96 -20.76 -13.85 14.92
CA LYS A 96 -20.77 -12.39 15.02
C LYS A 96 -22.15 -11.79 15.35
N VAL A 97 -23.13 -12.59 15.72
CA VAL A 97 -24.47 -12.09 16.08
C VAL A 97 -24.45 -11.54 17.52
N PRO A 98 -24.62 -10.21 17.73
CA PRO A 98 -24.59 -9.62 19.07
C PRO A 98 -25.83 -10.02 19.88
N VAL A 99 -25.70 -10.04 21.20
CA VAL A 99 -26.81 -10.28 22.14
C VAL A 99 -27.97 -9.29 21.92
N ARG A 100 -27.63 -8.02 21.58
CA ARG A 100 -28.65 -7.00 21.29
C ARG A 100 -29.57 -7.41 20.13
N ASP A 101 -28.97 -7.89 19.03
CA ASP A 101 -29.75 -8.30 17.85
C ASP A 101 -30.58 -9.55 18.12
N LYS A 102 -30.13 -10.46 19.00
CA LYS A 102 -30.94 -11.58 19.49
C LYS A 102 -32.15 -11.11 20.27
N LYS A 103 -32.00 -10.10 21.14
CA LYS A 103 -33.14 -9.51 21.89
C LYS A 103 -34.16 -8.86 20.94
N ASP A 104 -33.67 -8.07 19.94
CA ASP A 104 -34.52 -7.47 18.92
C ASP A 104 -35.27 -8.54 18.11
N PHE A 105 -34.62 -9.65 17.76
CA PHE A 105 -35.21 -10.77 17.03
C PHE A 105 -36.24 -11.54 17.87
N TRP A 106 -35.96 -11.75 19.15
CA TRP A 106 -36.88 -12.37 20.06
C TRP A 106 -38.20 -11.57 20.16
N ILE A 107 -38.11 -10.24 20.33
CA ILE A 107 -39.27 -9.35 20.34
C ILE A 107 -40.08 -9.43 19.04
N MET A 108 -39.39 -9.51 17.88
CA MET A 108 -40.08 -9.65 16.59
C MET A 108 -40.82 -10.99 16.46
N LYS A 109 -40.27 -12.08 16.97
CA LYS A 109 -40.88 -13.41 16.90
C LYS A 109 -42.00 -13.59 17.95
N HIS A 110 -41.91 -12.90 19.09
CA HIS A 110 -42.80 -13.03 20.23
C HIS A 110 -43.46 -11.67 20.60
N PRO A 111 -44.21 -11.04 19.67
CA PRO A 111 -44.71 -9.68 19.86
C PRO A 111 -45.69 -9.57 21.06
N ASP A 112 -46.50 -10.58 21.32
CA ASP A 112 -47.45 -10.53 22.42
C ASP A 112 -46.77 -10.74 23.78
N GLU A 113 -45.81 -11.63 23.86
CA GLU A 113 -44.98 -11.82 25.06
C GLU A 113 -44.15 -10.56 25.35
N ALA A 114 -43.58 -9.92 24.31
CA ALA A 114 -42.85 -8.66 24.42
C ALA A 114 -43.75 -7.52 24.93
N LYS A 115 -45.01 -7.45 24.47
CA LYS A 115 -45.99 -6.49 25.00
C LYS A 115 -46.34 -6.78 26.47
N ALA A 116 -46.46 -8.05 26.86
CA ALA A 116 -46.72 -8.45 28.23
C ALA A 116 -45.59 -8.07 29.21
N LYS A 117 -44.38 -7.85 28.73
CA LYS A 117 -43.27 -7.37 29.55
C LYS A 117 -43.42 -5.90 29.99
N ILE A 118 -44.36 -5.14 29.39
CA ILE A 118 -44.64 -3.75 29.75
C ILE A 118 -45.80 -3.73 30.75
N THR A 119 -45.59 -3.08 31.88
CA THR A 119 -46.59 -3.00 32.97
C THR A 119 -47.78 -2.11 32.55
N LYS A 120 -48.93 -2.34 33.17
CA LYS A 120 -50.12 -1.52 32.96
C LYS A 120 -49.83 -0.02 33.20
N LYS A 121 -49.05 0.30 34.25
CA LYS A 121 -48.67 1.68 34.58
C LYS A 121 -47.85 2.34 33.46
N GLU A 122 -46.97 1.60 32.82
CA GLU A 122 -46.15 2.12 31.71
C GLU A 122 -47.00 2.30 30.44
N TRP A 123 -47.94 1.40 30.19
CA TRP A 123 -48.93 1.58 29.12
C TRP A 123 -49.83 2.80 29.36
N ASP A 124 -50.19 3.07 30.63
CA ASP A 124 -50.97 4.28 30.99
C ASP A 124 -50.13 5.55 30.74
N LEU A 125 -48.82 5.52 31.04
CA LEU A 125 -47.90 6.63 30.74
C LEU A 125 -47.70 6.83 29.24
N TYR A 126 -47.63 5.75 28.45
CA TYR A 126 -47.57 5.80 27.00
C TYR A 126 -48.85 6.43 26.41
N ASN A 127 -50.01 6.00 26.85
CA ASN A 127 -51.30 6.57 26.44
C ASN A 127 -51.43 8.06 26.78
N GLN A 128 -50.81 8.50 27.88
CA GLN A 128 -50.70 9.91 28.30
C GLN A 128 -49.59 10.66 27.55
N LYS A 129 -48.93 10.07 26.55
CA LYS A 129 -47.77 10.64 25.79
C LYS A 129 -46.59 11.05 26.67
N LYS A 130 -46.43 10.46 27.85
CA LYS A 130 -45.28 10.63 28.74
C LYS A 130 -44.14 9.66 28.47
N LEU A 131 -44.45 8.55 27.80
CA LEU A 131 -43.49 7.64 27.18
C LEU A 131 -43.77 7.60 25.68
N ASP A 132 -42.69 7.46 24.89
CA ASP A 132 -42.77 7.27 23.44
C ASP A 132 -42.48 5.82 23.03
N ASP A 133 -42.65 5.49 21.73
CA ASP A 133 -42.41 4.16 21.18
C ASP A 133 -40.99 3.65 21.45
N LYS A 134 -39.97 4.55 21.39
CA LYS A 134 -38.57 4.21 21.63
C LYS A 134 -38.32 3.82 23.10
N GLN A 135 -39.01 4.48 24.02
CA GLN A 135 -38.90 4.20 25.45
C GLN A 135 -39.60 2.88 25.80
N ILE A 136 -40.77 2.62 25.23
CA ILE A 136 -41.45 1.32 25.37
C ILE A 136 -40.58 0.20 24.81
N TYR A 137 -40.07 0.37 23.60
CA TYR A 137 -39.17 -0.62 22.97
C TYR A 137 -37.91 -0.87 23.80
N LYS A 138 -37.32 0.19 24.35
CA LYS A 138 -36.17 0.05 25.24
C LYS A 138 -36.50 -0.77 26.48
N LEU A 139 -37.65 -0.54 27.10
CA LEU A 139 -38.11 -1.34 28.25
C LEU A 139 -38.28 -2.81 27.88
N GLN A 140 -38.80 -3.10 26.67
CA GLN A 140 -38.91 -4.48 26.19
C GLN A 140 -37.54 -5.13 26.07
N ILE A 141 -36.58 -4.48 25.39
CA ILE A 141 -35.23 -4.97 25.22
C ILE A 141 -34.53 -5.24 26.57
N ASP A 142 -34.68 -4.31 27.52
CA ASP A 142 -34.03 -4.41 28.84
C ASP A 142 -34.60 -5.58 29.67
N ARG A 143 -35.85 -6.03 29.35
CA ARG A 143 -36.57 -7.11 30.03
C ARG A 143 -36.55 -8.46 29.33
N VAL A 144 -35.92 -8.55 28.13
CA VAL A 144 -35.64 -9.85 27.53
C VAL A 144 -34.57 -10.55 28.36
N THR A 145 -34.89 -11.73 28.89
CA THR A 145 -34.02 -12.51 29.78
C THR A 145 -32.93 -13.24 29.02
N ASP A 146 -31.93 -13.74 29.75
CA ASP A 146 -30.85 -14.50 29.13
C ASP A 146 -31.33 -15.85 28.59
N GLU A 147 -32.30 -16.49 29.26
CA GLU A 147 -32.93 -17.74 28.77
C GLU A 147 -33.67 -17.51 27.44
N GLU A 148 -34.35 -16.37 27.29
CA GLU A 148 -35.05 -16.02 26.04
C GLU A 148 -34.05 -15.74 24.92
N VAL A 149 -32.89 -15.14 25.22
CA VAL A 149 -31.80 -14.96 24.27
C VAL A 149 -31.17 -16.29 23.88
N GLU A 150 -30.95 -17.18 24.84
CA GLU A 150 -30.36 -18.51 24.61
C GLU A 150 -31.33 -19.46 23.88
N SER A 151 -32.64 -19.20 23.86
CA SER A 151 -33.62 -19.96 23.08
C SER A 151 -33.41 -19.81 21.56
N ILE A 152 -32.70 -18.73 21.11
CA ILE A 152 -32.43 -18.47 19.71
C ILE A 152 -31.21 -19.28 19.29
N GLN A 153 -31.41 -20.45 18.73
CA GLN A 153 -30.38 -21.40 18.32
C GLN A 153 -30.71 -22.00 16.94
N GLY A 154 -29.72 -22.70 16.33
CA GLY A 154 -29.88 -23.41 15.06
C GLY A 154 -30.45 -22.53 13.95
N GLU A 155 -31.50 -22.97 13.27
CA GLU A 155 -32.11 -22.27 12.12
C GLU A 155 -32.59 -20.85 12.47
N ASP A 156 -33.03 -20.59 13.70
CA ASP A 156 -33.43 -19.26 14.14
C ASP A 156 -32.25 -18.29 14.23
N LEU A 157 -31.10 -18.77 14.68
CA LEU A 157 -29.90 -17.97 14.77
C LEU A 157 -29.29 -17.68 13.38
N GLU A 158 -29.37 -18.65 12.47
CA GLU A 158 -28.97 -18.44 11.05
C GLU A 158 -29.93 -17.48 10.34
N THR A 159 -31.24 -17.62 10.58
CA THR A 159 -32.26 -16.68 10.09
C THR A 159 -31.99 -15.27 10.56
N LEU A 160 -31.64 -15.08 11.83
CA LEU A 160 -31.25 -13.78 12.37
C LEU A 160 -29.98 -13.23 11.68
N ALA A 161 -28.96 -14.06 11.50
CA ALA A 161 -27.72 -13.64 10.84
C ALA A 161 -28.00 -13.18 9.39
N ILE A 162 -28.79 -13.91 8.63
CA ILE A 162 -29.21 -13.54 7.28
C ILE A 162 -30.08 -12.27 7.27
N TYR A 163 -31.03 -12.17 8.17
CA TYR A 163 -31.92 -11.00 8.30
C TYR A 163 -31.12 -9.72 8.61
N ARG A 164 -30.06 -9.80 9.42
CA ARG A 164 -29.16 -8.68 9.69
C ARG A 164 -28.50 -8.20 8.41
N ASP A 165 -27.99 -9.12 7.58
CA ASP A 165 -27.36 -8.75 6.30
C ASP A 165 -28.37 -8.11 5.36
N PHE A 166 -29.59 -8.63 5.28
CA PHE A 166 -30.69 -8.04 4.51
C PHE A 166 -30.99 -6.60 4.96
N ASN A 167 -31.00 -6.36 6.27
CA ASN A 167 -31.37 -5.07 6.85
C ASN A 167 -30.20 -4.06 6.82
N SER A 168 -28.95 -4.53 6.75
CA SER A 168 -27.76 -3.67 6.67
C SER A 168 -27.61 -3.00 5.30
N GLY A 169 -28.23 -3.58 4.25
CA GLY A 169 -28.16 -3.09 2.88
C GLY A 169 -28.93 -1.81 2.62
N PHE A 170 -28.49 -1.07 1.61
CA PHE A 170 -29.23 0.08 1.08
C PHE A 170 -30.28 -0.38 0.07
N ALA A 171 -31.39 0.36 -0.02
CA ALA A 171 -32.42 0.05 -1.00
C ALA A 171 -31.83 0.08 -2.43
N LEU A 172 -32.24 -0.86 -3.25
CA LEU A 172 -31.84 -1.04 -4.66
C LEU A 172 -30.32 -1.30 -4.86
N THR A 173 -29.62 -1.70 -3.80
CA THR A 173 -28.20 -2.07 -3.87
C THR A 173 -28.03 -3.51 -3.41
N PRO A 174 -27.51 -4.42 -4.24
CA PRO A 174 -27.22 -5.79 -3.82
C PRO A 174 -26.30 -5.81 -2.61
N GLN A 175 -26.69 -6.51 -1.56
CA GLN A 175 -25.91 -6.75 -0.36
C GLN A 175 -25.42 -8.19 -0.36
N ILE A 176 -24.14 -8.43 -0.11
CA ILE A 176 -23.61 -9.78 0.01
C ILE A 176 -24.12 -10.40 1.31
N VAL A 177 -24.80 -11.52 1.17
CA VAL A 177 -25.29 -12.34 2.30
C VAL A 177 -24.26 -13.39 2.66
N LYS A 178 -23.74 -14.10 1.65
CA LYS A 178 -22.68 -15.10 1.82
C LYS A 178 -21.80 -15.11 0.57
N ASN A 179 -20.48 -15.03 0.75
CA ASN A 179 -19.47 -15.17 -0.32
C ASN A 179 -18.26 -15.99 0.10
N LYS A 180 -18.18 -16.38 1.38
CA LYS A 180 -17.15 -17.29 1.89
C LYS A 180 -17.77 -18.66 2.12
N GLU A 181 -17.04 -19.69 1.71
CA GLU A 181 -17.47 -21.08 1.90
C GLU A 181 -18.87 -21.38 1.32
N VAL A 182 -19.22 -20.71 0.21
CA VAL A 182 -20.42 -21.05 -0.55
C VAL A 182 -20.11 -22.30 -1.37
N THR A 183 -20.72 -23.42 -0.98
CA THR A 183 -20.51 -24.67 -1.73
C THR A 183 -21.20 -24.64 -3.09
N PRO A 184 -20.75 -25.42 -4.09
CA PRO A 184 -21.45 -25.54 -5.36
C PRO A 184 -22.90 -25.98 -5.21
N GLU A 185 -23.19 -26.83 -4.21
CA GLU A 185 -24.53 -27.33 -3.89
C GLU A 185 -25.41 -26.19 -3.34
N GLU A 186 -24.92 -25.40 -2.37
CA GLU A 186 -25.65 -24.22 -1.86
C GLU A 186 -25.96 -23.24 -2.99
N PHE A 187 -24.97 -22.94 -3.84
CA PHE A 187 -25.14 -22.02 -4.97
C PHE A 187 -26.21 -22.54 -5.95
N ALA A 188 -26.16 -23.82 -6.31
CA ALA A 188 -27.13 -24.44 -7.22
C ALA A 188 -28.54 -24.44 -6.64
N VAL A 189 -28.69 -24.88 -5.39
CA VAL A 189 -30.02 -24.96 -4.72
C VAL A 189 -30.64 -23.56 -4.57
N VAL A 190 -29.85 -22.53 -4.22
CA VAL A 190 -30.37 -21.15 -4.16
C VAL A 190 -30.76 -20.66 -5.54
N SER A 191 -29.92 -20.91 -6.57
CA SER A 191 -30.22 -20.49 -7.97
C SER A 191 -31.52 -21.12 -8.51
N GLU A 192 -31.78 -22.37 -8.17
CA GLU A 192 -33.04 -23.07 -8.56
C GLU A 192 -34.27 -22.56 -7.80
N ASN A 193 -34.07 -21.93 -6.63
CA ASN A 193 -35.17 -21.48 -5.77
C ASN A 193 -35.39 -19.95 -5.77
N LEU A 194 -34.75 -19.19 -6.66
CA LEU A 194 -34.84 -17.71 -6.70
C LEU A 194 -36.31 -17.22 -6.82
N GLU A 195 -37.18 -17.97 -7.50
CA GLU A 195 -38.60 -17.62 -7.59
C GLU A 195 -39.31 -17.55 -6.23
N ASN A 196 -38.87 -18.34 -5.24
CA ASN A 196 -39.41 -18.40 -3.89
C ASN A 196 -38.68 -17.49 -2.89
N LEU A 197 -37.61 -16.81 -3.34
CA LEU A 197 -36.72 -16.00 -2.52
C LEU A 197 -36.67 -14.53 -3.04
N PRO A 198 -37.76 -13.75 -2.87
CA PRO A 198 -37.82 -12.38 -3.41
C PRO A 198 -36.66 -11.53 -2.95
N GLY A 199 -35.93 -10.92 -3.91
CA GLY A 199 -34.78 -10.07 -3.65
C GLY A 199 -33.45 -10.82 -3.48
N VAL A 200 -33.45 -12.14 -3.34
CA VAL A 200 -32.23 -12.95 -3.32
C VAL A 200 -31.76 -13.19 -4.77
N ASP A 201 -30.45 -13.17 -4.96
CA ASP A 201 -29.82 -13.49 -6.24
C ASP A 201 -28.49 -14.22 -6.01
N THR A 202 -28.03 -14.92 -7.04
CA THR A 202 -26.70 -15.57 -7.05
C THR A 202 -25.81 -14.89 -8.05
N THR A 203 -24.58 -14.60 -7.66
CA THR A 203 -23.61 -13.87 -8.50
C THR A 203 -22.19 -14.33 -8.24
N THR A 204 -21.25 -13.86 -9.04
CA THR A 204 -19.82 -14.01 -8.78
C THR A 204 -19.30 -12.78 -8.07
N ASP A 205 -18.67 -12.97 -6.93
CA ASP A 205 -17.89 -11.95 -6.23
C ASP A 205 -16.40 -12.18 -6.47
N TRP A 206 -15.58 -11.17 -6.19
CA TRP A 206 -14.15 -11.18 -6.51
C TRP A 206 -13.33 -10.83 -5.28
N GLU A 207 -12.44 -11.73 -4.85
CA GLU A 207 -11.49 -11.47 -3.78
C GLU A 207 -10.09 -11.24 -4.32
N ARG A 208 -9.34 -10.30 -3.69
CA ARG A 208 -7.95 -10.06 -4.05
C ARG A 208 -7.06 -11.23 -3.65
N MET A 209 -6.28 -11.74 -4.58
CA MET A 209 -5.32 -12.79 -4.38
C MET A 209 -3.90 -12.23 -4.55
N TYR A 210 -3.06 -12.46 -3.55
CA TYR A 210 -1.66 -12.02 -3.53
C TYR A 210 -0.77 -13.23 -3.79
N ALA A 211 -0.22 -13.33 -5.01
CA ALA A 211 0.51 -14.51 -5.49
C ALA A 211 1.79 -14.82 -4.68
N PHE A 212 2.38 -13.81 -4.03
CA PHE A 212 3.60 -13.92 -3.25
C PHE A 212 3.38 -13.78 -1.73
N GLY A 213 2.15 -14.02 -1.27
CA GLY A 213 1.79 -13.92 0.16
C GLY A 213 2.06 -12.54 0.74
N ASP A 214 2.86 -12.50 1.82
CA ASP A 214 3.17 -11.25 2.53
C ASP A 214 4.29 -10.42 1.89
N THR A 215 4.96 -10.91 0.83
CA THR A 215 6.00 -10.16 0.13
C THR A 215 5.46 -8.86 -0.43
N LEU A 216 6.06 -7.72 -0.05
CA LEU A 216 5.67 -6.37 -0.50
C LEU A 216 4.20 -5.98 -0.18
N LYS A 217 3.50 -6.77 0.63
CA LYS A 217 2.07 -6.62 0.90
C LYS A 217 1.69 -5.21 1.38
N SER A 218 2.51 -4.59 2.24
CA SER A 218 2.28 -3.24 2.77
C SER A 218 2.38 -2.14 1.70
N ILE A 219 2.96 -2.40 0.52
CA ILE A 219 3.02 -1.46 -0.61
C ILE A 219 1.93 -1.74 -1.65
N LEU A 220 1.62 -3.01 -1.90
CA LEU A 220 0.51 -3.38 -2.78
C LEU A 220 -0.79 -2.79 -2.23
N GLY A 221 -0.95 -2.83 -0.92
CA GLY A 221 -2.10 -2.27 -0.22
C GLY A 221 -3.26 -3.26 -0.09
N ASP A 222 -4.32 -2.79 0.52
CA ASP A 222 -5.55 -3.53 0.76
C ASP A 222 -6.76 -2.80 0.18
N VAL A 223 -7.83 -3.54 -0.04
CA VAL A 223 -9.17 -3.03 -0.35
C VAL A 223 -10.06 -3.10 0.89
N THR A 224 -11.12 -2.31 0.92
CA THR A 224 -12.15 -2.43 1.96
C THR A 224 -12.94 -3.74 1.80
N THR A 225 -13.57 -4.21 2.87
CA THR A 225 -14.54 -5.31 2.76
C THR A 225 -15.89 -4.79 2.26
N SER A 226 -16.75 -5.66 1.75
CA SER A 226 -18.12 -5.28 1.32
C SER A 226 -18.98 -4.78 2.49
N GLU A 227 -18.73 -5.28 3.71
CA GLU A 227 -19.44 -4.82 4.92
C GLU A 227 -18.99 -3.41 5.33
N ALA A 228 -17.69 -3.10 5.20
CA ALA A 228 -17.15 -1.78 5.49
C ALA A 228 -17.50 -0.76 4.39
N GLY A 229 -17.54 -1.22 3.14
CA GLY A 229 -17.84 -0.39 1.97
C GLY A 229 -16.89 0.80 1.81
N ILE A 230 -17.42 1.89 1.27
CA ILE A 230 -16.67 3.13 1.05
C ILE A 230 -16.49 3.88 2.39
N PRO A 231 -15.27 4.32 2.74
CA PRO A 231 -15.02 5.15 3.91
C PRO A 231 -15.87 6.43 3.89
N LYS A 232 -16.42 6.79 5.05
CA LYS A 232 -17.37 7.93 5.18
C LYS A 232 -16.79 9.24 4.63
N GLU A 233 -15.49 9.47 4.83
CA GLU A 233 -14.80 10.68 4.43
C GLU A 233 -14.66 10.80 2.89
N GLN A 234 -14.79 9.69 2.16
CA GLN A 234 -14.65 9.63 0.71
C GLN A 234 -15.98 9.34 -0.01
N LEU A 235 -17.06 9.16 0.75
CA LEU A 235 -18.33 8.67 0.23
C LEU A 235 -18.90 9.53 -0.89
N GLU A 236 -18.96 10.85 -0.72
CA GLU A 236 -19.50 11.78 -1.74
C GLU A 236 -18.68 11.72 -3.04
N LYS A 237 -17.36 11.66 -2.92
CA LYS A 237 -16.46 11.53 -4.07
C LYS A 237 -16.78 10.27 -4.88
N TYR A 238 -16.85 9.13 -4.23
CA TYR A 238 -17.06 7.85 -4.93
C TYR A 238 -18.49 7.71 -5.48
N LEU A 239 -19.51 8.15 -4.75
CA LEU A 239 -20.89 8.13 -5.25
C LEU A 239 -21.07 8.99 -6.52
N ALA A 240 -20.31 10.08 -6.67
CA ALA A 240 -20.31 10.88 -7.89
C ALA A 240 -19.67 10.18 -9.11
N HIS A 241 -18.96 9.05 -8.90
CA HIS A 241 -18.27 8.26 -9.92
C HIS A 241 -18.86 6.86 -10.12
N ASP A 242 -20.17 6.70 -9.93
CA ASP A 242 -20.93 5.45 -10.16
C ASP A 242 -20.59 4.30 -9.19
N TYR A 243 -20.02 4.63 -8.00
CA TYR A 243 -19.80 3.64 -6.96
C TYR A 243 -21.07 3.47 -6.11
N SER A 244 -21.25 2.28 -5.57
CA SER A 244 -22.26 1.97 -4.56
C SER A 244 -21.63 2.03 -3.17
N ARG A 245 -22.43 2.30 -2.12
CA ARG A 245 -21.91 2.48 -0.75
C ARG A 245 -21.15 1.28 -0.19
N ASN A 246 -21.51 0.08 -0.62
CA ASN A 246 -20.90 -1.20 -0.22
C ASN A 246 -19.79 -1.67 -1.18
N ASP A 247 -19.36 -0.83 -2.13
CA ASP A 247 -18.25 -1.18 -3.00
C ASP A 247 -16.95 -1.27 -2.23
N ARG A 248 -16.14 -2.23 -2.62
CA ARG A 248 -14.76 -2.36 -2.17
C ARG A 248 -13.90 -1.35 -2.91
N VAL A 249 -13.24 -0.50 -2.16
CA VAL A 249 -12.31 0.51 -2.69
C VAL A 249 -10.93 0.32 -2.09
N GLY A 250 -9.90 0.80 -2.78
CA GLY A 250 -8.54 0.79 -2.27
C GLY A 250 -8.42 1.53 -0.95
N LYS A 251 -7.88 0.85 0.07
CA LYS A 251 -7.75 1.35 1.44
C LYS A 251 -6.37 1.95 1.70
N SER A 252 -5.34 1.42 1.06
CA SER A 252 -3.96 1.82 1.33
C SER A 252 -3.06 1.68 0.09
N TYR A 253 -1.97 2.41 0.08
CA TYR A 253 -0.86 2.37 -0.87
C TYR A 253 -1.27 2.29 -2.35
N LEU A 254 -0.82 1.29 -3.14
CA LEU A 254 -1.11 1.20 -4.57
C LEU A 254 -2.60 1.00 -4.84
N GLU A 255 -3.29 0.16 -4.07
CA GLU A 255 -4.75 -0.01 -4.21
C GLU A 255 -5.49 1.31 -4.04
N LEU A 256 -5.09 2.15 -3.06
CA LEU A 256 -5.69 3.48 -2.84
C LEU A 256 -5.26 4.49 -3.90
N LYS A 257 -3.97 4.50 -4.25
CA LYS A 257 -3.40 5.51 -5.15
C LYS A 257 -3.92 5.38 -6.58
N TYR A 258 -4.12 4.13 -7.03
CA TYR A 258 -4.55 3.79 -8.38
C TYR A 258 -5.99 3.24 -8.41
N GLU A 259 -6.84 3.62 -7.43
CA GLU A 259 -8.24 3.18 -7.38
C GLU A 259 -8.97 3.43 -8.69
N ASP A 260 -8.86 4.63 -9.25
CA ASP A 260 -9.55 5.03 -10.48
C ASP A 260 -9.09 4.21 -11.73
N VAL A 261 -7.92 3.59 -11.65
CA VAL A 261 -7.35 2.71 -12.69
C VAL A 261 -7.77 1.26 -12.47
N LEU A 262 -7.64 0.81 -11.22
CA LEU A 262 -7.87 -0.59 -10.84
C LEU A 262 -9.35 -0.95 -10.73
N HIS A 263 -10.23 0.03 -10.48
CA HIS A 263 -11.67 -0.19 -10.41
C HIS A 263 -12.23 -0.35 -11.83
N GLY A 264 -12.94 -1.46 -12.07
CA GLY A 264 -13.58 -1.71 -13.35
C GLY A 264 -14.89 -0.94 -13.53
N GLN A 265 -15.48 -1.05 -14.69
CA GLN A 265 -16.85 -0.60 -14.95
C GLN A 265 -17.82 -1.72 -14.66
N LYS A 266 -18.76 -1.51 -13.73
CA LYS A 266 -19.75 -2.51 -13.34
C LYS A 266 -20.64 -2.94 -14.50
N ALA A 267 -21.01 -4.22 -14.52
CA ALA A 267 -22.10 -4.66 -15.38
C ALA A 267 -23.41 -4.08 -14.88
N LYS A 268 -24.22 -3.53 -15.79
CA LYS A 268 -25.56 -3.00 -15.48
C LYS A 268 -26.60 -3.94 -16.01
N VAL A 269 -27.42 -4.48 -15.12
CA VAL A 269 -28.50 -5.40 -15.43
C VAL A 269 -29.81 -4.74 -15.01
N LYS A 270 -30.76 -4.64 -15.94
CA LYS A 270 -32.08 -4.13 -15.68
C LYS A 270 -33.02 -5.30 -15.36
N ASN A 271 -33.49 -5.36 -14.14
CA ASN A 271 -34.51 -6.31 -13.72
C ASN A 271 -35.89 -5.64 -13.79
N VAL A 272 -36.80 -6.21 -14.55
CA VAL A 272 -38.22 -5.85 -14.53
C VAL A 272 -38.87 -6.71 -13.44
N THR A 273 -39.38 -6.09 -12.40
CA THR A 273 -39.98 -6.79 -11.26
C THR A 273 -41.47 -6.48 -11.11
N ASP A 274 -42.22 -7.40 -10.49
CA ASP A 274 -43.55 -7.13 -10.01
C ASP A 274 -43.50 -6.31 -8.69
N LYS A 275 -44.68 -5.89 -8.19
CA LYS A 275 -44.79 -5.14 -6.91
C LYS A 275 -44.28 -5.89 -5.68
N ALA A 276 -44.12 -7.20 -5.75
CA ALA A 276 -43.58 -8.05 -4.68
C ALA A 276 -42.06 -8.20 -4.82
N GLY A 277 -41.42 -7.61 -5.86
CA GLY A 277 -40.00 -7.71 -6.11
C GLY A 277 -39.59 -9.00 -6.83
N LYS A 278 -40.53 -9.77 -7.37
CA LYS A 278 -40.24 -10.97 -8.18
C LYS A 278 -39.75 -10.51 -9.55
N ILE A 279 -38.59 -10.99 -10.00
CA ILE A 279 -38.03 -10.70 -11.30
C ILE A 279 -38.87 -11.36 -12.40
N LEU A 280 -39.43 -10.59 -13.29
CA LEU A 280 -40.21 -11.02 -14.45
C LEU A 280 -39.37 -11.20 -15.69
N SER A 281 -38.40 -10.32 -15.91
CA SER A 281 -37.40 -10.40 -16.97
C SER A 281 -36.11 -9.66 -16.57
N THR A 282 -35.00 -10.07 -17.19
CA THR A 282 -33.68 -9.50 -16.97
C THR A 282 -33.10 -9.08 -18.31
N GLU A 283 -32.62 -7.85 -18.42
CA GLU A 283 -31.97 -7.31 -19.63
C GLU A 283 -30.58 -6.80 -19.25
N VAL A 284 -29.55 -7.21 -19.98
CA VAL A 284 -28.19 -6.67 -19.81
C VAL A 284 -28.11 -5.31 -20.51
N VAL A 285 -28.02 -4.25 -19.73
CA VAL A 285 -27.91 -2.87 -20.23
C VAL A 285 -26.47 -2.56 -20.63
N SER A 286 -25.51 -3.07 -19.89
CA SER A 286 -24.07 -2.91 -20.14
C SER A 286 -23.32 -4.11 -19.59
N GLU A 287 -22.49 -4.72 -20.42
CA GLU A 287 -21.52 -5.70 -19.96
C GLU A 287 -20.42 -4.97 -19.17
N GLY A 288 -20.08 -5.51 -18.01
CA GLY A 288 -19.03 -4.92 -17.19
C GLY A 288 -17.65 -5.02 -17.85
N LYS A 289 -16.75 -4.13 -17.45
CA LYS A 289 -15.36 -4.15 -17.92
C LYS A 289 -14.43 -4.24 -16.72
N ARG A 290 -13.53 -5.23 -16.69
CA ARG A 290 -12.48 -5.36 -15.67
C ARG A 290 -11.63 -4.08 -15.60
N GLY A 291 -11.10 -3.75 -14.39
CA GLY A 291 -10.17 -2.64 -14.22
C GLY A 291 -8.89 -2.80 -15.02
N LYS A 292 -8.22 -1.70 -15.32
CA LYS A 292 -6.94 -1.69 -16.04
C LYS A 292 -5.83 -2.26 -15.17
N ASP A 293 -4.84 -2.88 -15.81
CA ASP A 293 -3.74 -3.53 -15.14
C ASP A 293 -2.58 -2.57 -14.87
N LEU A 294 -1.88 -2.77 -13.76
CA LEU A 294 -0.64 -2.07 -13.44
C LEU A 294 0.54 -2.99 -13.69
N VAL A 295 1.55 -2.51 -14.41
CA VAL A 295 2.88 -3.13 -14.44
C VAL A 295 3.78 -2.31 -13.53
N LEU A 296 4.36 -2.94 -12.53
CA LEU A 296 5.23 -2.29 -11.55
C LEU A 296 6.68 -2.24 -12.06
N THR A 297 7.46 -1.32 -11.51
CA THR A 297 8.92 -1.26 -11.71
C THR A 297 9.65 -2.32 -10.87
N ILE A 298 8.98 -2.89 -9.87
CA ILE A 298 9.49 -3.90 -8.95
C ILE A 298 9.81 -5.19 -9.70
N ASP A 299 10.96 -5.76 -9.40
CA ASP A 299 11.36 -7.10 -9.82
C ASP A 299 11.11 -8.08 -8.68
N MET A 300 10.11 -8.98 -8.83
CA MET A 300 9.70 -9.86 -7.73
C MET A 300 10.74 -10.91 -7.36
N ASP A 301 11.59 -11.35 -8.29
CA ASP A 301 12.69 -12.25 -7.95
C ASP A 301 13.73 -11.56 -7.07
N LEU A 302 14.05 -10.30 -7.42
CA LEU A 302 14.94 -9.47 -6.62
C LEU A 302 14.31 -9.13 -5.26
N GLN A 303 13.03 -8.74 -5.24
CA GLN A 303 12.30 -8.38 -4.02
C GLN A 303 12.32 -9.51 -3.00
N GLN A 304 11.99 -10.73 -3.41
CA GLN A 304 12.01 -11.91 -2.53
C GLN A 304 13.43 -12.20 -2.00
N GLN A 305 14.46 -12.08 -2.85
CA GLN A 305 15.84 -12.28 -2.40
C GLN A 305 16.26 -11.19 -1.40
N VAL A 306 15.91 -9.92 -1.65
CA VAL A 306 16.22 -8.81 -0.75
C VAL A 306 15.53 -9.00 0.61
N GLU A 307 14.26 -9.35 0.63
CA GLU A 307 13.52 -9.63 1.87
C GLU A 307 14.16 -10.77 2.67
N LYS A 308 14.50 -11.87 2.00
CA LYS A 308 15.19 -13.01 2.62
C LYS A 308 16.56 -12.61 3.20
N ILE A 309 17.34 -11.81 2.46
CA ILE A 309 18.63 -11.31 2.93
C ILE A 309 18.45 -10.48 4.21
N ILE A 310 17.47 -9.58 4.23
CA ILE A 310 17.17 -8.76 5.42
C ILE A 310 16.82 -9.68 6.62
N GLU A 311 15.96 -10.66 6.43
CA GLU A 311 15.54 -11.61 7.47
C GLU A 311 16.73 -12.39 8.05
N GLU A 312 17.54 -12.98 7.21
CA GLU A 312 18.71 -13.76 7.60
C GLU A 312 19.73 -12.92 8.37
N GLU A 313 20.05 -11.72 7.87
CA GLU A 313 21.00 -10.83 8.52
C GLU A 313 20.47 -10.25 9.84
N MET A 314 19.18 -9.94 9.91
CA MET A 314 18.57 -9.48 11.17
C MET A 314 18.56 -10.60 12.21
N TRP A 315 18.19 -11.83 11.89
CA TRP A 315 18.24 -12.95 12.84
C TRP A 315 19.67 -13.26 13.27
N SER A 316 20.62 -13.23 12.35
CA SER A 316 22.05 -13.38 12.67
C SER A 316 22.55 -12.30 13.61
N ALA A 317 22.19 -11.04 13.36
CA ALA A 317 22.56 -9.91 14.19
C ALA A 317 21.94 -10.01 15.61
N LYS A 318 20.69 -10.47 15.73
CA LYS A 318 19.99 -10.65 17.02
C LYS A 318 20.72 -11.63 17.97
N GLN A 319 21.58 -12.51 17.45
CA GLN A 319 22.41 -13.39 18.28
C GLN A 319 23.65 -12.69 18.87
N LYS A 320 23.91 -11.43 18.49
CA LYS A 320 25.09 -10.70 18.96
C LYS A 320 24.75 -9.85 20.19
N PRO A 321 25.72 -9.63 21.10
CA PRO A 321 25.52 -8.74 22.24
C PRO A 321 25.16 -7.30 21.82
N GLY A 322 24.33 -6.64 22.62
CA GLY A 322 23.94 -5.24 22.40
C GLY A 322 22.86 -5.00 21.35
N THR A 323 22.31 -6.05 20.71
CA THR A 323 21.32 -5.91 19.62
C THR A 323 19.86 -6.10 20.09
N ALA A 324 19.61 -6.03 21.39
CA ALA A 324 18.29 -6.29 21.95
C ALA A 324 17.18 -5.40 21.36
N LEU A 325 17.51 -4.15 21.00
CA LEU A 325 16.57 -3.17 20.44
C LEU A 325 16.47 -3.19 18.91
N LEU A 326 17.33 -3.96 18.21
CA LEU A 326 17.21 -4.15 16.76
C LEU A 326 15.90 -4.88 16.46
N ASP A 327 15.00 -4.23 15.71
CA ASP A 327 13.71 -4.81 15.34
C ASP A 327 13.33 -4.62 13.88
N ARG A 328 14.10 -3.84 13.11
CA ARG A 328 13.78 -3.54 11.68
C ARG A 328 14.99 -3.24 10.83
N ALA A 329 14.84 -3.43 9.53
CA ALA A 329 15.81 -2.98 8.53
C ALA A 329 15.10 -2.70 7.20
N PHE A 330 15.68 -1.81 6.41
CA PHE A 330 15.14 -1.29 5.16
C PHE A 330 16.15 -1.32 4.06
N VAL A 331 15.69 -1.62 2.84
CA VAL A 331 16.48 -1.57 1.60
C VAL A 331 15.63 -0.97 0.50
N VAL A 332 16.19 -0.01 -0.21
CA VAL A 332 15.64 0.55 -1.44
C VAL A 332 16.67 0.40 -2.55
N LEU A 333 16.29 -0.23 -3.66
CA LEU A 333 17.04 -0.22 -4.90
C LEU A 333 16.27 0.53 -5.96
N MET A 334 16.96 1.42 -6.68
CA MET A 334 16.34 2.13 -7.80
C MET A 334 17.33 2.34 -8.96
N ASN A 335 16.78 2.49 -10.16
CA ASN A 335 17.55 2.94 -11.30
C ASN A 335 17.82 4.45 -11.15
N PRO A 336 19.09 4.90 -11.11
CA PRO A 336 19.42 6.31 -10.88
C PRO A 336 19.04 7.22 -12.05
N HIS A 337 18.83 6.71 -13.25
CA HIS A 337 18.51 7.50 -14.45
C HIS A 337 17.02 7.62 -14.69
N THR A 338 16.26 6.53 -14.44
CA THR A 338 14.80 6.49 -14.72
C THR A 338 13.96 6.81 -13.48
N GLY A 339 14.47 6.58 -12.28
CA GLY A 339 13.68 6.67 -11.05
C GLY A 339 12.84 5.40 -10.74
N GLU A 340 12.90 4.38 -11.61
CA GLU A 340 12.25 3.09 -11.34
C GLU A 340 12.75 2.49 -10.04
N VAL A 341 11.84 2.19 -9.11
CA VAL A 341 12.14 1.44 -7.87
C VAL A 341 12.14 -0.04 -8.20
N LEU A 342 13.32 -0.68 -8.14
CA LEU A 342 13.52 -2.08 -8.52
C LEU A 342 13.18 -3.03 -7.38
N SER A 343 13.39 -2.60 -6.14
CA SER A 343 13.00 -3.29 -4.91
C SER A 343 12.79 -2.27 -3.79
N LEU A 344 11.74 -2.48 -3.01
CA LEU A 344 11.38 -1.67 -1.84
C LEU A 344 11.09 -2.62 -0.69
N ALA A 345 12.12 -3.01 0.06
CA ALA A 345 12.00 -4.00 1.12
C ALA A 345 12.15 -3.38 2.50
N GLY A 346 11.34 -3.85 3.42
CA GLY A 346 11.44 -3.51 4.83
C GLY A 346 10.90 -4.66 5.65
N LYS A 347 11.61 -5.04 6.70
CA LYS A 347 11.19 -6.10 7.61
C LYS A 347 11.20 -5.61 9.04
N GLN A 348 10.24 -6.10 9.83
CA GLN A 348 10.12 -5.80 11.24
C GLN A 348 9.83 -7.05 12.05
N ILE A 349 10.55 -7.23 13.17
CA ILE A 349 10.27 -8.27 14.15
C ILE A 349 9.01 -7.88 14.94
N GLY A 350 7.99 -8.72 14.90
CA GLY A 350 6.73 -8.51 15.59
C GLY A 350 6.18 -9.79 16.21
N LYS A 351 4.92 -9.74 16.65
CA LYS A 351 4.18 -10.91 17.13
C LYS A 351 3.07 -11.25 16.15
N ASP A 352 2.86 -12.54 15.88
CA ASP A 352 1.68 -13.03 15.16
C ASP A 352 0.43 -13.07 16.08
N SER A 353 -0.68 -13.61 15.57
CA SER A 353 -1.93 -13.81 16.32
C SER A 353 -1.77 -14.69 17.56
N ASP A 354 -0.85 -15.65 17.51
CA ASP A 354 -0.59 -16.62 18.57
C ASP A 354 0.48 -16.15 19.56
N GLY A 355 0.97 -14.91 19.38
CA GLY A 355 2.00 -14.31 20.24
C GLY A 355 3.43 -14.78 19.92
N LYS A 356 3.64 -15.60 18.88
CA LYS A 356 4.96 -16.04 18.44
C LYS A 356 5.71 -14.90 17.76
N THR A 357 7.02 -14.82 18.00
CA THR A 357 7.88 -13.84 17.35
C THR A 357 8.10 -14.22 15.88
N VAL A 358 7.74 -13.32 14.98
CA VAL A 358 7.85 -13.51 13.52
C VAL A 358 8.44 -12.27 12.86
N MET A 359 8.97 -12.45 11.65
CA MET A 359 9.36 -11.35 10.77
C MET A 359 8.14 -10.95 9.92
N LYS A 360 7.79 -9.66 9.94
CA LYS A 360 6.66 -9.10 9.20
C LYS A 360 7.14 -8.19 8.07
N ASP A 361 6.39 -8.12 7.00
CA ASP A 361 6.58 -7.08 5.99
C ASP A 361 6.39 -5.69 6.60
N PHE A 362 7.33 -4.80 6.32
CA PHE A 362 7.31 -3.40 6.70
C PHE A 362 7.89 -2.51 5.59
N ALA A 363 7.68 -2.90 4.33
CA ALA A 363 8.17 -2.14 3.16
C ALA A 363 7.66 -0.69 3.16
N GLY A 364 6.43 -0.45 3.63
CA GLY A 364 5.88 0.90 3.82
C GLY A 364 6.71 1.81 4.73
N GLY A 365 7.49 1.24 5.64
CA GLY A 365 8.42 1.99 6.50
C GLY A 365 9.49 2.76 5.72
N ASN A 366 9.83 2.35 4.49
CA ASN A 366 10.77 3.07 3.63
C ASN A 366 10.32 4.50 3.32
N ILE A 367 9.03 4.79 3.36
CA ILE A 367 8.46 6.11 3.05
C ILE A 367 7.78 6.78 4.25
N THR A 368 7.47 6.02 5.31
CA THR A 368 6.69 6.50 6.46
C THR A 368 7.49 6.60 7.76
N THR A 369 8.77 6.20 7.76
CA THR A 369 9.66 6.32 8.90
C THR A 369 10.96 7.01 8.54
N SER A 370 11.57 7.73 9.48
CA SER A 370 12.81 8.45 9.25
C SER A 370 13.77 8.30 10.41
N TYR A 371 15.06 8.34 10.12
CA TYR A 371 16.12 8.05 11.07
C TYR A 371 17.33 8.96 10.86
N ASN A 372 18.13 9.17 11.92
CA ASN A 372 19.46 9.73 11.78
C ASN A 372 20.34 8.73 11.02
N VAL A 373 20.91 9.16 9.90
CA VAL A 373 21.60 8.28 8.94
C VAL A 373 23.12 8.39 9.01
N GLY A 374 23.62 9.30 9.85
CA GLY A 374 25.05 9.47 10.06
C GLY A 374 25.80 9.82 8.78
N SER A 375 27.00 9.34 8.67
CA SER A 375 27.97 9.70 7.64
C SER A 375 27.53 9.44 6.19
N ALA A 376 26.41 8.79 5.95
CA ALA A 376 25.90 8.57 4.58
C ALA A 376 25.68 9.90 3.81
N VAL A 377 25.29 10.98 4.49
CA VAL A 377 25.03 12.29 3.87
C VAL A 377 26.26 13.18 3.66
N LYS A 378 27.47 12.72 4.00
CA LYS A 378 28.69 13.54 3.90
C LYS A 378 29.03 14.00 2.49
N GLY A 379 28.55 13.27 1.47
CA GLY A 379 28.66 13.74 0.07
C GLY A 379 27.94 15.08 -0.13
N ALA A 380 26.71 15.20 0.40
CA ALA A 380 25.96 16.45 0.35
C ALA A 380 26.64 17.57 1.16
N THR A 381 27.25 17.24 2.30
CA THR A 381 28.02 18.21 3.10
C THR A 381 29.21 18.77 2.32
N ILE A 382 30.01 17.93 1.65
CA ILE A 382 31.13 18.36 0.82
C ILE A 382 30.66 19.23 -0.33
N LEU A 383 29.66 18.78 -1.08
CA LEU A 383 29.08 19.53 -2.20
C LEU A 383 28.52 20.88 -1.77
N THR A 384 27.88 20.96 -0.60
CA THR A 384 27.42 22.22 -0.01
C THR A 384 28.64 23.11 0.34
N GLY A 385 29.72 22.51 0.86
CA GLY A 385 30.97 23.22 1.13
C GLY A 385 31.60 23.87 -0.10
N TYR A 386 31.60 23.18 -1.24
CA TYR A 386 32.05 23.73 -2.52
C TYR A 386 31.13 24.83 -3.01
N LYS A 387 29.81 24.63 -2.97
CA LYS A 387 28.80 25.59 -3.41
C LYS A 387 28.90 26.93 -2.66
N THR A 388 29.12 26.85 -1.34
CA THR A 388 29.25 28.05 -0.49
C THR A 388 30.65 28.70 -0.53
N GLY A 389 31.62 28.04 -1.14
CA GLY A 389 33.01 28.48 -1.15
C GLY A 389 33.72 28.26 0.20
N ALA A 390 33.14 27.56 1.13
CA ALA A 390 33.74 27.23 2.43
C ALA A 390 34.99 26.35 2.29
N ILE A 391 35.01 25.49 1.28
CA ILE A 391 36.14 24.70 0.84
C ILE A 391 36.21 24.68 -0.69
N LYS A 392 37.38 24.40 -1.24
CA LYS A 392 37.61 24.14 -2.68
C LYS A 392 37.98 22.67 -2.87
N PRO A 393 37.73 22.07 -4.06
CA PRO A 393 38.23 20.75 -4.39
C PRO A 393 39.72 20.62 -4.13
N GLY A 394 40.13 19.66 -3.34
CA GLY A 394 41.50 19.39 -2.98
C GLY A 394 42.04 20.12 -1.75
N ASP A 395 41.26 20.98 -1.11
CA ASP A 395 41.70 21.68 0.12
C ASP A 395 42.06 20.69 1.23
N TYR A 396 43.19 20.94 1.89
CA TYR A 396 43.68 20.17 3.02
C TYR A 396 43.27 20.81 4.33
N LEU A 397 42.62 20.02 5.20
CA LEU A 397 42.30 20.38 6.58
C LEU A 397 42.94 19.37 7.54
N VAL A 398 43.36 19.84 8.71
CA VAL A 398 43.96 18.96 9.73
C VAL A 398 42.84 18.26 10.51
N ASP A 399 42.80 16.92 10.43
CA ASP A 399 41.91 16.07 11.25
C ASP A 399 42.58 15.75 12.58
N GLU A 400 42.22 16.51 13.58
CA GLU A 400 42.67 16.40 14.98
C GLU A 400 41.49 16.65 15.92
N PRO A 401 41.51 16.17 17.18
CA PRO A 401 40.44 16.44 18.14
C PRO A 401 40.19 17.95 18.34
N LEU A 402 38.90 18.36 18.18
CA LEU A 402 38.48 19.76 18.37
C LEU A 402 38.00 19.96 19.81
N PHE A 403 38.58 20.92 20.48
CA PHE A 403 38.23 21.30 21.87
C PHE A 403 37.48 22.62 21.86
N PHE A 404 36.22 22.62 22.30
CA PHE A 404 35.40 23.82 22.43
C PHE A 404 35.17 24.19 23.89
N LYS A 405 35.06 25.49 24.18
CA LYS A 405 34.67 25.97 25.51
C LYS A 405 33.29 25.41 25.91
N GLY A 406 33.18 24.84 27.11
CA GLY A 406 31.93 24.32 27.63
C GLY A 406 31.56 22.90 27.20
N THR A 407 32.42 22.21 26.41
CA THR A 407 32.23 20.80 26.11
C THR A 407 33.18 19.93 26.93
N PRO A 408 32.68 18.91 27.69
CA PRO A 408 33.53 18.10 28.54
C PRO A 408 34.44 17.14 27.77
N LYS A 409 34.07 16.77 26.55
CA LYS A 409 34.83 15.87 25.68
C LYS A 409 35.12 16.54 24.34
N PRO A 410 36.32 16.30 23.73
CA PRO A 410 36.60 16.81 22.40
C PRO A 410 35.69 16.14 21.34
N LYS A 411 35.28 16.91 20.33
CA LYS A 411 34.70 16.34 19.12
C LYS A 411 35.84 15.81 18.24
N LYS A 412 35.80 14.54 17.82
CA LYS A 412 36.87 13.89 17.07
C LYS A 412 36.33 12.89 16.05
N SER A 413 37.10 12.62 15.02
CA SER A 413 36.92 11.46 14.14
C SER A 413 37.21 10.16 14.92
N TRP A 414 36.85 9.00 14.36
CA TRP A 414 37.08 7.70 15.00
C TRP A 414 38.59 7.38 15.14
N LYS A 415 39.42 8.03 14.31
CA LYS A 415 40.87 8.03 14.37
C LYS A 415 41.37 9.44 13.99
N THR A 416 42.52 9.85 14.43
CA THR A 416 43.22 11.09 13.97
C THR A 416 43.94 10.81 12.65
N PHE A 417 43.63 11.60 11.63
CA PHE A 417 44.19 11.40 10.26
C PHE A 417 45.22 12.41 9.87
N GLY A 418 45.43 13.47 10.63
CA GLY A 418 46.36 14.55 10.29
C GLY A 418 45.85 15.41 9.14
N SER A 419 46.72 15.87 8.27
CA SER A 419 46.38 16.71 7.11
C SER A 419 45.79 15.86 6.00
N ILE A 420 44.53 16.05 5.70
CA ILE A 420 43.78 15.29 4.67
C ILE A 420 42.94 16.22 3.79
N ASN A 421 42.76 15.82 2.54
CA ASN A 421 41.85 16.51 1.63
C ASN A 421 40.45 15.91 1.64
N ASP A 422 39.53 16.49 0.88
CA ASP A 422 38.12 16.11 0.75
C ASP A 422 37.90 14.66 0.29
N LEU A 423 38.68 14.16 -0.68
CA LEU A 423 38.60 12.75 -1.12
C LEU A 423 38.96 11.79 0.03
N ARG A 424 40.08 12.09 0.70
CA ARG A 424 40.51 11.28 1.86
C ARG A 424 39.53 11.39 3.01
N ALA A 425 38.94 12.59 3.21
CA ALA A 425 37.93 12.79 4.24
C ALA A 425 36.66 11.94 4.01
N LEU A 426 36.20 11.81 2.75
CA LEU A 426 35.11 10.88 2.40
C LEU A 426 35.54 9.43 2.58
N GLN A 427 36.71 9.04 2.08
CA GLN A 427 37.25 7.68 2.14
C GLN A 427 37.28 7.12 3.58
N VAL A 428 37.84 7.87 4.52
CA VAL A 428 37.97 7.46 5.93
C VAL A 428 36.82 7.96 6.81
N SER A 429 35.85 8.62 6.20
CA SER A 429 34.69 9.16 6.91
C SER A 429 35.04 10.15 8.03
N SER A 430 35.98 11.11 7.79
CA SER A 430 36.39 12.13 8.76
C SER A 430 35.16 12.97 9.20
N ASN A 431 34.94 13.08 10.50
CA ASN A 431 33.96 14.00 11.07
C ASN A 431 34.57 15.42 11.15
N VAL A 432 35.85 15.52 11.52
CA VAL A 432 36.53 16.80 11.74
C VAL A 432 36.58 17.61 10.45
N TYR A 433 36.81 16.97 9.31
CA TYR A 433 36.78 17.65 8.02
C TYR A 433 35.42 18.29 7.77
N MET A 434 34.31 17.55 7.99
CA MET A 434 32.96 18.07 7.82
C MET A 434 32.64 19.21 8.79
N TRP A 435 33.06 19.09 10.06
CA TRP A 435 32.87 20.15 11.05
C TRP A 435 33.64 21.44 10.67
N LYS A 436 34.90 21.33 10.28
CA LYS A 436 35.68 22.48 9.83
C LYS A 436 35.08 23.14 8.58
N THR A 437 34.56 22.33 7.64
CA THR A 437 33.82 22.82 6.48
C THR A 437 32.59 23.65 6.90
N VAL A 438 31.77 23.13 7.82
CA VAL A 438 30.56 23.81 8.27
C VAL A 438 30.85 25.04 9.13
N ILE A 439 31.92 25.01 9.95
CA ILE A 439 32.40 26.20 10.66
C ILE A 439 32.77 27.31 9.67
N ALA A 440 33.45 26.97 8.57
CA ALA A 440 33.78 27.93 7.51
C ALA A 440 32.55 28.43 6.77
N MET A 441 31.53 27.56 6.48
CA MET A 441 30.25 27.99 5.90
C MET A 441 29.56 29.05 6.76
N GLY A 442 29.58 28.89 8.09
CA GLY A 442 29.02 29.83 9.06
C GLY A 442 29.94 31.01 9.38
N GLN A 443 30.96 31.28 8.54
CA GLN A 443 31.91 32.36 8.72
C GLN A 443 32.66 32.34 10.06
N GLY A 444 32.68 31.16 10.70
CA GLY A 444 33.40 30.92 11.95
C GLY A 444 34.85 30.54 11.74
N LYS A 445 35.60 30.58 12.83
CA LYS A 445 36.96 30.08 12.89
C LYS A 445 37.14 29.19 14.11
N TYR A 446 37.70 28.02 13.91
CA TYR A 446 38.05 27.16 15.04
C TYR A 446 39.19 27.76 15.86
N ILE A 447 38.93 27.98 17.15
CA ILE A 447 39.93 28.41 18.16
C ILE A 447 40.00 27.31 19.22
N PRO A 448 41.16 26.66 19.41
CA PRO A 448 41.30 25.62 20.44
C PRO A 448 40.90 26.12 21.83
N LYS A 449 39.98 25.38 22.52
CA LYS A 449 39.41 25.72 23.82
C LYS A 449 38.60 27.03 23.83
N GLY A 450 38.38 27.67 22.67
CA GLY A 450 37.59 28.87 22.49
C GLY A 450 36.09 28.55 22.33
N PRO A 451 35.23 29.58 22.34
CA PRO A 451 33.82 29.41 22.01
C PRO A 451 33.63 29.05 20.53
N LEU A 452 32.59 28.28 20.21
CA LEU A 452 32.16 28.04 18.83
C LEU A 452 31.22 29.17 18.40
N VAL A 453 31.75 30.13 17.66
CA VAL A 453 30.98 31.28 17.12
C VAL A 453 30.81 31.09 15.63
N ILE A 454 29.58 30.87 15.22
CA ILE A 454 29.14 30.64 13.82
C ILE A 454 27.74 31.21 13.64
N ASP A 455 27.43 31.67 12.41
CA ASP A 455 26.06 32.02 12.02
C ASP A 455 25.24 30.74 11.84
N THR A 456 24.62 30.28 12.92
CA THR A 456 23.89 29.01 12.93
C THR A 456 22.63 29.05 12.09
N GLU A 457 21.82 30.08 12.20
CA GLU A 457 20.51 30.18 11.52
C GLU A 457 20.67 30.16 9.99
N LYS A 458 21.52 31.04 9.49
CA LYS A 458 21.83 31.09 8.06
C LYS A 458 22.46 29.78 7.58
N THR A 459 23.36 29.17 8.36
CA THR A 459 24.06 27.94 7.94
C THR A 459 23.15 26.74 7.93
N PHE A 460 22.24 26.55 8.93
CA PHE A 460 21.21 25.52 8.91
C PHE A 460 20.30 25.69 7.68
N SER A 461 19.82 26.92 7.42
CA SER A 461 18.98 27.20 6.25
C SER A 461 19.69 26.88 4.94
N THR A 462 20.94 27.33 4.79
CA THR A 462 21.76 27.05 3.58
C THR A 462 21.98 25.55 3.38
N MET A 463 22.34 24.83 4.43
CA MET A 463 22.56 23.39 4.35
C MET A 463 21.26 22.63 4.03
N ARG A 464 20.15 22.93 4.70
CA ARG A 464 18.84 22.28 4.44
C ARG A 464 18.36 22.57 3.02
N GLN A 465 18.51 23.81 2.53
CA GLN A 465 18.20 24.16 1.15
C GLN A 465 19.08 23.40 0.16
N SER A 466 20.36 23.24 0.44
CA SER A 466 21.25 22.43 -0.38
C SER A 466 20.88 20.95 -0.34
N PHE A 467 20.62 20.38 0.85
CA PHE A 467 20.23 18.98 1.05
C PHE A 467 18.91 18.64 0.35
N SER A 468 17.93 19.57 0.33
CA SER A 468 16.66 19.38 -0.35
C SER A 468 16.79 19.20 -1.86
N GLN A 469 17.84 19.75 -2.48
CA GLN A 469 18.11 19.51 -3.91
C GLN A 469 18.46 18.06 -4.22
N PHE A 470 18.94 17.29 -3.24
CA PHE A 470 19.18 15.86 -3.35
C PHE A 470 17.95 15.01 -2.97
N GLY A 471 16.89 15.62 -2.46
CA GLY A 471 15.72 14.92 -1.90
C GLY A 471 15.74 14.72 -0.37
N LEU A 472 16.81 15.14 0.31
CA LEU A 472 16.93 15.01 1.77
C LEU A 472 16.11 16.08 2.48
N GLY A 473 15.22 15.67 3.41
CA GLY A 473 14.36 16.58 4.17
C GLY A 473 13.17 17.13 3.37
N THR A 474 12.86 16.56 2.21
CA THR A 474 11.69 16.89 1.39
C THR A 474 11.06 15.62 0.81
N ARG A 475 9.81 15.68 0.39
CA ARG A 475 9.18 14.53 -0.28
C ARG A 475 9.92 14.21 -1.57
N THR A 476 10.12 12.92 -1.82
CA THR A 476 10.78 12.44 -3.06
C THR A 476 9.85 12.52 -4.25
N GLY A 477 8.53 12.51 -3.99
CA GLY A 477 7.48 12.50 -4.99
C GLY A 477 7.11 11.10 -5.49
N VAL A 478 7.50 10.04 -4.75
CA VAL A 478 7.10 8.67 -5.09
C VAL A 478 5.58 8.56 -5.24
N ASP A 479 5.14 7.76 -6.19
CA ASP A 479 3.73 7.54 -6.55
C ASP A 479 2.94 6.70 -5.51
N LEU A 480 3.22 6.94 -4.23
CA LEU A 480 2.54 6.32 -3.08
C LEU A 480 1.96 7.40 -2.15
N PRO A 481 0.86 7.10 -1.46
CA PRO A 481 0.30 8.00 -0.45
C PRO A 481 1.14 7.98 0.84
N ASN A 482 0.95 9.00 1.69
CA ASN A 482 1.50 9.09 3.05
C ASN A 482 3.03 9.20 3.13
N GLU A 483 3.69 9.69 2.08
CA GLU A 483 5.12 9.95 2.11
C GLU A 483 5.49 11.02 3.14
N MET A 484 6.47 10.71 4.01
CA MET A 484 7.05 11.64 4.98
C MET A 484 8.27 12.36 4.40
N SER A 485 8.46 13.61 4.83
CA SER A 485 9.65 14.41 4.48
C SER A 485 10.82 14.26 5.46
N GLY A 486 10.72 13.37 6.45
CA GLY A 486 11.65 13.34 7.60
C GLY A 486 11.34 14.42 8.63
N PHE A 487 12.17 14.51 9.67
CA PHE A 487 12.01 15.52 10.72
C PHE A 487 13.24 16.41 10.80
N PRO A 488 13.11 17.74 10.58
CA PRO A 488 14.17 18.68 10.88
C PRO A 488 14.29 18.86 12.40
N GLY A 489 15.51 18.93 12.90
CA GLY A 489 15.72 19.29 14.29
C GLY A 489 15.24 20.72 14.58
N SER A 490 14.73 20.95 15.78
CA SER A 490 14.06 22.20 16.18
C SER A 490 15.01 23.28 16.72
N ASP A 491 16.18 22.90 17.22
CA ASP A 491 17.17 23.78 17.85
C ASP A 491 18.27 24.23 16.87
N ASN A 492 18.68 25.49 16.93
CA ASN A 492 19.75 26.06 16.09
C ASN A 492 21.07 26.30 16.85
N LYS A 493 21.45 25.41 17.79
CA LYS A 493 22.72 25.54 18.55
C LYS A 493 23.93 25.19 17.69
N PRO A 494 25.10 25.86 17.86
CA PRO A 494 26.31 25.58 17.09
C PRO A 494 26.74 24.11 17.10
N GLY A 495 26.63 23.44 18.25
CA GLY A 495 26.98 22.02 18.38
C GLY A 495 26.11 21.10 17.54
N LEU A 496 24.80 21.41 17.44
CA LEU A 496 23.83 20.65 16.63
C LEU A 496 24.04 20.86 15.14
N LEU A 497 24.54 22.02 14.73
CA LEU A 497 24.94 22.26 13.35
C LEU A 497 26.13 21.37 12.95
N LEU A 498 27.08 21.15 13.85
CA LEU A 498 28.16 20.18 13.63
C LEU A 498 27.60 18.75 13.50
N ASP A 499 26.64 18.39 14.33
CA ASP A 499 25.97 17.07 14.26
C ASP A 499 25.15 16.91 12.97
N PHE A 500 24.48 17.99 12.51
CA PHE A 500 23.82 18.01 11.21
C PHE A 500 24.78 17.71 10.04
N ALA A 501 25.95 18.28 10.05
CA ALA A 501 26.97 18.09 9.00
C ALA A 501 27.38 16.62 8.80
N ILE A 502 27.16 15.77 9.78
CA ILE A 502 27.51 14.35 9.76
C ILE A 502 26.28 13.43 9.84
N GLY A 503 25.06 13.97 9.66
CA GLY A 503 23.80 13.22 9.61
C GLY A 503 23.27 12.72 10.97
N GLN A 504 23.61 13.41 12.06
CA GLN A 504 23.19 13.06 13.42
C GLN A 504 22.16 14.01 14.03
N TYR A 505 21.52 14.87 13.23
CA TYR A 505 20.56 15.86 13.74
C TYR A 505 19.19 15.76 13.05
N ASP A 506 19.10 16.09 11.76
CA ASP A 506 17.88 15.87 11.00
C ASP A 506 17.72 14.36 10.69
N THR A 507 16.47 13.90 10.50
CA THR A 507 16.18 12.50 10.14
C THR A 507 15.69 12.41 8.71
N TYR A 508 16.01 11.31 8.04
CA TYR A 508 15.66 11.06 6.64
C TYR A 508 15.04 9.68 6.47
N THR A 509 14.12 9.55 5.50
CA THR A 509 13.54 8.27 5.15
C THR A 509 14.50 7.44 4.28
N PRO A 510 14.40 6.09 4.28
CA PRO A 510 15.24 5.26 3.41
C PRO A 510 15.13 5.60 1.92
N ILE A 511 13.91 5.95 1.42
CA ILE A 511 13.74 6.34 0.02
C ILE A 511 14.41 7.69 -0.31
N GLN A 512 14.43 8.63 0.64
CA GLN A 512 15.20 9.88 0.46
C GLN A 512 16.68 9.60 0.31
N LEU A 513 17.24 8.66 1.06
CA LEU A 513 18.64 8.26 0.89
C LEU A 513 18.90 7.59 -0.47
N ALA A 514 17.97 6.78 -0.96
CA ALA A 514 18.08 6.19 -2.30
C ALA A 514 18.04 7.27 -3.39
N GLN A 515 17.12 8.24 -3.30
CA GLN A 515 17.06 9.37 -4.23
C GLN A 515 18.32 10.24 -4.15
N TYR A 516 18.84 10.49 -2.94
CA TYR A 516 20.07 11.24 -2.74
C TYR A 516 21.27 10.58 -3.44
N VAL A 517 21.48 9.28 -3.20
CA VAL A 517 22.62 8.59 -3.82
C VAL A 517 22.43 8.43 -5.32
N SER A 518 21.20 8.26 -5.81
CA SER A 518 20.86 8.26 -7.24
C SER A 518 21.19 9.59 -7.90
N THR A 519 20.90 10.70 -7.22
CA THR A 519 21.21 12.06 -7.71
C THR A 519 22.71 12.27 -7.85
N ILE A 520 23.52 11.74 -6.93
CA ILE A 520 24.97 11.78 -7.06
C ILE A 520 25.42 10.86 -8.20
N ALA A 521 24.90 9.63 -8.26
CA ALA A 521 25.31 8.60 -9.23
C ALA A 521 25.09 9.05 -10.68
N ASN A 522 23.97 9.69 -10.97
CA ASN A 522 23.61 10.11 -12.34
C ASN A 522 24.13 11.49 -12.75
N GLY A 523 25.06 12.09 -11.99
CA GLY A 523 25.65 13.37 -12.35
C GLY A 523 24.82 14.59 -11.95
N GLY A 524 23.88 14.47 -11.01
CA GLY A 524 23.20 15.62 -10.39
C GLY A 524 21.72 15.79 -10.77
N ASN A 525 21.12 14.88 -11.52
CA ASN A 525 19.70 14.92 -11.81
C ASN A 525 18.91 14.25 -10.67
N ARG A 526 18.08 14.99 -9.97
CA ARG A 526 17.14 14.44 -9.01
C ARG A 526 15.91 13.90 -9.73
N VAL A 527 15.85 12.59 -9.91
CA VAL A 527 14.76 11.91 -10.59
C VAL A 527 13.67 11.50 -9.58
N GLN A 528 12.40 11.62 -9.98
CA GLN A 528 11.28 11.20 -9.17
C GLN A 528 11.22 9.66 -9.09
N PRO A 529 11.25 9.06 -7.89
CA PRO A 529 11.01 7.63 -7.74
C PRO A 529 9.59 7.28 -8.13
N HIS A 530 9.39 6.13 -8.79
CA HIS A 530 8.06 5.61 -9.09
C HIS A 530 8.05 4.07 -9.03
N ILE A 531 6.88 3.52 -8.71
CA ILE A 531 6.64 2.08 -8.54
C ILE A 531 5.80 1.53 -9.68
N VAL A 532 4.92 2.34 -10.28
CA VAL A 532 4.17 1.95 -11.48
C VAL A 532 4.96 2.35 -12.71
N LYS A 533 5.16 1.38 -13.60
CA LYS A 533 5.85 1.54 -14.89
C LYS A 533 4.86 1.81 -16.01
N GLU A 534 3.81 1.00 -16.08
CA GLU A 534 2.82 1.04 -17.16
C GLU A 534 1.41 0.80 -16.64
N ILE A 535 0.43 1.41 -17.29
CA ILE A 535 -0.98 1.09 -17.16
C ILE A 535 -1.42 0.43 -18.48
N ARG A 536 -2.10 -0.72 -18.39
CA ARG A 536 -2.48 -1.52 -19.55
C ARG A 536 -3.97 -1.83 -19.58
N GLU A 537 -4.54 -1.93 -20.78
CA GLU A 537 -5.90 -2.45 -20.93
C GLU A 537 -5.96 -3.91 -20.49
N PRO A 538 -7.06 -4.35 -19.85
CA PRO A 538 -7.21 -5.73 -19.44
C PRO A 538 -7.45 -6.66 -20.64
N ILE A 539 -6.78 -7.81 -20.68
CA ILE A 539 -7.15 -8.93 -21.55
C ILE A 539 -7.98 -9.92 -20.75
N MET A 540 -9.12 -10.34 -21.29
CA MET A 540 -10.04 -11.27 -20.61
C MET A 540 -9.58 -12.73 -20.71
N GLU A 541 -8.86 -13.06 -21.77
CA GLU A 541 -8.33 -14.40 -22.04
C GLU A 541 -6.83 -14.42 -21.76
N ASN A 542 -6.38 -15.44 -21.03
CA ASN A 542 -5.00 -15.67 -20.62
C ASN A 542 -4.43 -14.61 -19.65
N ASN A 543 -3.39 -14.96 -18.93
CA ASN A 543 -2.69 -14.05 -18.01
C ASN A 543 -1.65 -13.19 -18.74
N GLU A 544 -1.97 -12.75 -19.97
CA GLU A 544 -1.11 -11.92 -20.78
C GLU A 544 -1.32 -10.44 -20.52
N LEU A 545 -0.29 -9.64 -20.80
CA LEU A 545 -0.34 -8.19 -20.72
C LEU A 545 -1.04 -7.60 -21.95
N GLY A 546 -2.04 -6.78 -21.71
CA GLY A 546 -2.74 -6.06 -22.76
C GLY A 546 -1.97 -4.86 -23.33
N PRO A 547 -2.57 -4.12 -24.27
CA PRO A 547 -1.97 -2.92 -24.84
C PRO A 547 -1.67 -1.87 -23.78
N ILE A 548 -0.57 -1.11 -23.96
CA ILE A 548 -0.20 0.01 -23.10
C ILE A 548 -1.20 1.14 -23.29
N VAL A 549 -1.76 1.63 -22.18
CA VAL A 549 -2.58 2.84 -22.13
C VAL A 549 -1.73 4.05 -21.79
N GLU A 550 -0.84 3.87 -20.81
CA GLU A 550 0.07 4.89 -20.33
C GLU A 550 1.39 4.26 -19.88
N GLU A 551 2.49 4.86 -20.28
CA GLU A 551 3.83 4.52 -19.82
C GLU A 551 4.37 5.67 -18.99
N ILE A 552 4.79 5.39 -17.74
CA ILE A 552 5.31 6.41 -16.84
C ILE A 552 6.73 6.77 -17.24
N GLN A 553 6.90 7.97 -17.75
CA GLN A 553 8.19 8.45 -18.20
C GLN A 553 9.06 8.97 -17.04
N PRO A 554 10.39 8.82 -17.11
CA PRO A 554 11.31 9.39 -16.13
C PRO A 554 11.11 10.89 -15.98
N LYS A 555 10.96 11.35 -14.72
CA LYS A 555 10.74 12.77 -14.43
C LYS A 555 11.89 13.34 -13.59
N VAL A 556 12.65 14.26 -14.17
CA VAL A 556 13.67 15.04 -13.44
C VAL A 556 12.97 16.16 -12.67
N LEU A 557 13.09 16.14 -11.34
CA LEU A 557 12.50 17.14 -10.44
C LEU A 557 13.35 18.43 -10.41
N ASN A 558 14.66 18.27 -10.36
CA ASN A 558 15.64 19.34 -10.48
C ASN A 558 17.01 18.77 -10.86
N HIS A 559 17.87 19.63 -11.39
CA HIS A 559 19.31 19.41 -11.47
C HIS A 559 19.99 20.13 -10.30
N LEU A 560 21.07 19.56 -9.74
CA LEU A 560 21.84 20.21 -8.69
C LEU A 560 22.46 21.52 -9.21
N ASP A 561 22.29 22.59 -8.48
CA ASP A 561 22.97 23.87 -8.73
C ASP A 561 24.45 23.80 -8.25
N MET A 562 25.20 22.92 -8.90
CA MET A 562 26.60 22.58 -8.57
C MET A 562 27.34 22.20 -9.86
N LYS A 563 28.64 22.41 -9.87
CA LYS A 563 29.45 22.05 -11.05
C LYS A 563 29.61 20.54 -11.18
N ASP A 564 29.54 20.02 -12.39
CA ASP A 564 29.71 18.58 -12.69
C ASP A 564 31.03 18.03 -12.15
N GLU A 565 32.12 18.83 -12.23
CA GLU A 565 33.44 18.45 -11.69
C GLU A 565 33.42 18.19 -10.19
N TRP A 566 32.54 18.89 -9.44
CA TRP A 566 32.38 18.70 -8.00
C TRP A 566 31.63 17.39 -7.69
N ILE A 567 30.60 17.11 -8.48
CA ILE A 567 29.82 15.87 -8.34
C ILE A 567 30.72 14.67 -8.67
N LYS A 568 31.45 14.70 -9.77
CA LYS A 568 32.42 13.67 -10.15
C LYS A 568 33.47 13.46 -9.06
N ARG A 569 33.94 14.53 -8.42
CA ARG A 569 34.91 14.41 -7.33
C ARG A 569 34.30 13.70 -6.09
N VAL A 570 33.06 13.96 -5.76
CA VAL A 570 32.35 13.21 -4.66
C VAL A 570 32.11 11.76 -5.06
N GLN A 571 31.79 11.46 -6.32
CA GLN A 571 31.72 10.10 -6.85
C GLN A 571 33.07 9.36 -6.68
N GLU A 572 34.18 9.99 -7.02
CA GLU A 572 35.54 9.43 -6.77
C GLU A 572 35.81 9.18 -5.29
N GLY A 573 35.41 10.11 -4.40
CA GLY A 573 35.49 9.90 -2.96
C GLY A 573 34.67 8.68 -2.53
N PHE A 574 33.49 8.47 -3.08
CA PHE A 574 32.61 7.29 -2.81
C PHE A 574 33.23 5.99 -3.32
N LYS A 575 33.89 6.01 -4.49
CA LYS A 575 34.68 4.88 -5.01
C LYS A 575 35.81 4.53 -4.04
N MET A 576 36.53 5.53 -3.54
CA MET A 576 37.61 5.32 -2.56
C MET A 576 37.10 4.68 -1.26
N VAL A 577 35.87 5.01 -0.79
CA VAL A 577 35.24 4.39 0.38
C VAL A 577 35.13 2.88 0.20
N MET A 578 34.75 2.41 -1.01
CA MET A 578 34.41 1.02 -1.27
C MET A 578 35.59 0.17 -1.74
N GLN A 579 36.58 0.78 -2.39
CA GLN A 579 37.56 0.02 -3.20
C GLN A 579 39.01 0.32 -2.88
N VAL A 580 39.34 1.45 -2.25
CA VAL A 580 40.75 1.94 -2.18
C VAL A 580 41.26 1.97 -0.74
N GLY A 581 42.42 1.37 -0.53
CA GLY A 581 43.21 1.48 0.70
C GLY A 581 42.45 1.03 1.95
N ASP A 582 42.37 1.93 2.93
CA ASP A 582 41.63 1.74 4.21
C ASP A 582 40.27 2.44 4.22
N GLY A 583 39.61 2.55 3.07
CA GLY A 583 38.24 3.03 2.94
C GLY A 583 37.27 2.20 3.84
N THR A 584 36.29 2.86 4.44
CA THR A 584 35.39 2.24 5.45
C THR A 584 34.54 1.10 4.90
N GLY A 585 34.38 0.96 3.56
CA GLY A 585 33.68 -0.13 2.88
C GLY A 585 34.57 -1.21 2.30
N VAL A 586 35.89 -1.00 2.25
CA VAL A 586 36.84 -1.87 1.54
C VAL A 586 36.81 -3.32 2.07
N GLY A 587 36.69 -3.49 3.38
CA GLY A 587 36.66 -4.84 3.97
C GLY A 587 35.51 -5.73 3.46
N THR A 588 34.44 -5.11 2.98
CA THR A 588 33.25 -5.79 2.47
C THR A 588 33.19 -5.82 0.93
N PHE A 589 33.57 -4.73 0.25
CA PHE A 589 33.32 -4.54 -1.19
C PHE A 589 34.57 -4.63 -2.08
N LYS A 590 35.78 -4.76 -1.52
CA LYS A 590 36.98 -4.88 -2.34
C LYS A 590 36.94 -6.17 -3.17
N GLY A 591 37.16 -6.03 -4.48
CA GLY A 591 37.29 -7.16 -5.40
C GLY A 591 35.98 -7.72 -5.94
N VAL A 592 34.82 -7.11 -5.62
CA VAL A 592 33.54 -7.45 -6.28
C VAL A 592 33.55 -6.98 -7.75
N SER A 593 32.90 -7.74 -8.62
CA SER A 593 32.99 -7.51 -10.09
C SER A 593 32.22 -6.29 -10.59
N TYR A 594 31.28 -5.77 -9.80
CA TYR A 594 30.37 -4.69 -10.21
C TYR A 594 30.86 -3.26 -9.87
N ASN A 595 32.12 -3.10 -9.46
CA ASN A 595 32.80 -1.80 -9.29
C ASN A 595 31.93 -0.77 -8.51
N PRO A 596 31.60 -0.98 -7.21
CA PRO A 596 30.68 -0.12 -6.47
C PRO A 596 31.33 1.17 -5.99
N ALA A 597 30.52 2.22 -5.83
CA ALA A 597 30.87 3.42 -5.08
C ALA A 597 29.78 3.72 -4.05
N GLY A 598 30.12 4.38 -2.94
CA GLY A 598 29.12 4.68 -1.93
C GLY A 598 29.69 5.22 -0.63
N LYS A 599 28.84 5.32 0.40
CA LYS A 599 29.20 5.84 1.70
C LYS A 599 28.57 5.06 2.84
N THR A 600 29.38 4.63 3.78
CA THR A 600 28.92 4.00 5.05
C THR A 600 28.47 5.06 6.03
N GLY A 601 27.46 4.75 6.83
CA GLY A 601 26.98 5.63 7.88
C GLY A 601 26.78 4.89 9.21
N THR A 602 27.15 5.56 10.29
CA THR A 602 26.83 5.20 11.68
C THR A 602 26.41 6.47 12.38
N ALA A 603 25.24 6.46 13.00
CA ALA A 603 24.70 7.58 13.76
C ALA A 603 24.43 7.18 15.19
N GLN A 604 24.90 7.98 16.15
CA GLN A 604 24.38 7.95 17.50
C GLN A 604 22.95 8.48 17.50
N ALA A 605 22.04 7.74 18.08
CA ALA A 605 20.63 8.05 18.13
C ALA A 605 20.03 7.62 19.49
N PHE A 606 18.81 8.06 19.73
CA PHE A 606 18.03 7.63 20.87
C PHE A 606 16.91 6.70 20.41
N TYR A 607 16.67 5.65 21.19
CA TYR A 607 15.63 4.70 20.91
C TYR A 607 14.24 5.32 21.09
N ASP A 608 13.42 5.28 20.08
CA ASP A 608 12.02 5.71 20.05
C ASP A 608 11.04 4.62 19.54
N GLY A 609 11.52 3.37 19.59
CA GLY A 609 10.77 2.20 19.12
C GLY A 609 9.71 1.69 20.11
N PRO A 610 9.13 0.50 19.87
CA PRO A 610 7.96 0.00 20.59
C PRO A 610 8.23 -0.39 22.06
N VAL A 611 9.50 -0.61 22.47
CA VAL A 611 9.85 -0.99 23.84
C VAL A 611 9.87 0.25 24.74
N LYS A 612 8.72 0.60 25.30
CA LYS A 612 8.52 1.85 26.08
C LYS A 612 9.52 2.05 27.23
N SER A 613 9.93 0.96 27.89
CA SER A 613 10.92 1.00 28.99
C SER A 613 12.32 1.40 28.55
N GLN A 614 12.63 1.30 27.25
CA GLN A 614 13.92 1.66 26.66
C GLN A 614 13.88 2.99 25.90
N LYS A 615 12.77 3.74 25.98
CA LYS A 615 12.66 5.05 25.33
C LYS A 615 13.81 5.95 25.75
N ASN A 616 14.46 6.59 24.76
CA ASN A 616 15.65 7.43 24.91
C ASN A 616 16.93 6.68 25.33
N ALA A 617 16.98 5.34 25.29
CA ALA A 617 18.24 4.61 25.42
C ALA A 617 19.18 4.97 24.25
N GLU A 618 20.46 5.14 24.53
CA GLU A 618 21.45 5.38 23.48
C GLU A 618 21.60 4.14 22.59
N VAL A 619 21.54 4.34 21.29
CA VAL A 619 21.62 3.31 20.27
C VAL A 619 22.41 3.81 19.06
N MET A 620 22.84 2.88 18.20
CA MET A 620 23.48 3.19 16.93
C MET A 620 22.53 2.82 15.77
N ASN A 621 22.26 3.77 14.90
CA ASN A 621 21.67 3.50 13.59
C ASN A 621 22.79 3.26 12.60
N LEU A 622 22.62 2.28 11.72
CA LEU A 622 23.53 1.97 10.64
C LEU A 622 22.88 2.30 9.30
N SER A 623 23.66 2.87 8.39
CA SER A 623 23.22 3.13 7.03
C SER A 623 24.30 2.80 6.00
N LEU A 624 23.89 2.59 4.78
CA LEU A 624 24.77 2.45 3.61
C LEU A 624 24.05 3.05 2.42
N VAL A 625 24.75 3.89 1.67
CA VAL A 625 24.31 4.33 0.35
C VAL A 625 25.36 3.91 -0.67
N SER A 626 24.94 3.35 -1.78
CA SER A 626 25.87 2.91 -2.83
C SER A 626 25.20 2.92 -4.20
N PHE A 627 26.05 2.93 -5.23
CA PHE A 627 25.63 2.74 -6.62
C PHE A 627 26.67 1.90 -7.36
N ALA A 628 26.24 1.24 -8.40
CA ALA A 628 27.10 0.41 -9.24
C ALA A 628 26.53 0.28 -10.67
N PRO A 629 27.38 0.03 -11.69
CA PRO A 629 28.84 0.22 -11.65
C PRO A 629 29.23 1.70 -11.49
N PHE A 630 30.46 1.96 -11.05
CA PHE A 630 30.93 3.35 -10.87
C PHE A 630 30.91 4.18 -12.16
N ASP A 631 31.38 3.59 -13.26
CA ASP A 631 31.57 4.32 -14.53
C ASP A 631 30.23 4.55 -15.27
N ASN A 632 29.25 3.67 -15.10
CA ASN A 632 27.92 3.77 -15.69
C ASN A 632 26.89 3.22 -14.71
N PRO A 633 26.46 3.99 -13.72
CA PRO A 633 25.56 3.53 -12.67
C PRO A 633 24.22 3.05 -13.23
N GLU A 634 23.84 1.81 -12.95
CA GLU A 634 22.54 1.24 -13.35
C GLU A 634 21.64 0.92 -12.16
N VAL A 635 22.23 0.84 -10.97
CA VAL A 635 21.50 0.63 -9.72
C VAL A 635 22.08 1.51 -8.61
N ALA A 636 21.22 2.14 -7.86
CA ALA A 636 21.51 2.86 -6.63
C ALA A 636 20.75 2.23 -5.47
N MET A 637 21.39 2.16 -4.30
CA MET A 637 20.87 1.46 -3.13
C MET A 637 21.02 2.29 -1.87
N ALA A 638 20.00 2.26 -1.03
CA ALA A 638 20.07 2.68 0.37
C ALA A 638 19.72 1.51 1.29
N VAL A 639 20.52 1.30 2.33
CA VAL A 639 20.24 0.38 3.44
C VAL A 639 20.16 1.20 4.72
N VAL A 640 19.13 1.01 5.54
CA VAL A 640 18.98 1.65 6.85
C VAL A 640 18.59 0.60 7.87
N VAL A 641 19.37 0.52 8.94
CA VAL A 641 19.15 -0.38 10.07
C VAL A 641 19.10 0.45 11.35
N PRO A 642 17.90 0.85 11.76
CA PRO A 642 17.72 1.62 12.98
C PRO A 642 18.02 0.75 14.21
N TRP A 643 18.50 1.40 15.27
CA TRP A 643 18.72 0.78 16.59
C TRP A 643 19.51 -0.53 16.54
N ALA A 644 20.46 -0.59 15.61
CA ALA A 644 21.19 -1.80 15.27
C ALA A 644 21.92 -2.42 16.48
N TYR A 645 22.47 -1.56 17.33
CA TYR A 645 23.11 -2.01 18.57
C TYR A 645 23.26 -0.88 19.59
N GLN A 646 23.54 -1.26 20.84
CA GLN A 646 23.90 -0.39 21.95
C GLN A 646 25.41 -0.55 22.27
N GLY A 647 26.05 0.51 22.74
CA GLY A 647 27.47 0.53 23.06
C GLY A 647 28.35 1.00 21.91
N ASN A 648 29.66 0.74 22.03
CA ASN A 648 30.67 1.31 21.11
C ASN A 648 30.97 0.45 19.88
N THR A 649 30.63 -0.83 19.92
CA THR A 649 30.88 -1.80 18.84
C THR A 649 29.68 -2.72 18.66
N GLY A 650 29.42 -3.09 17.42
CA GLY A 650 28.31 -3.98 17.06
C GLY A 650 28.48 -4.56 15.65
N PRO A 651 27.54 -5.41 15.20
CA PRO A 651 27.60 -6.02 13.88
C PRO A 651 27.42 -4.98 12.78
N SER A 652 28.18 -5.12 11.70
CA SER A 652 28.07 -4.27 10.48
C SER A 652 26.95 -4.80 9.56
N ILE A 653 25.76 -4.95 10.09
CA ILE A 653 24.60 -5.56 9.40
C ILE A 653 24.21 -4.79 8.10
N ASN A 654 24.32 -3.46 8.09
CA ASN A 654 24.08 -2.65 6.90
C ASN A 654 25.01 -3.01 5.74
N MET A 655 26.26 -3.35 6.06
CA MET A 655 27.27 -3.73 5.06
C MET A 655 27.01 -5.15 4.55
N ALA A 656 26.65 -6.09 5.45
CA ALA A 656 26.31 -7.45 5.08
C ALA A 656 25.07 -7.50 4.17
N ILE A 657 24.01 -6.81 4.55
CA ILE A 657 22.79 -6.66 3.71
C ILE A 657 23.16 -6.04 2.37
N GLY A 658 23.86 -4.89 2.37
CA GLY A 658 24.14 -4.15 1.15
C GLY A 658 24.99 -4.93 0.15
N LYS A 659 25.98 -5.67 0.61
CA LYS A 659 26.80 -6.54 -0.28
C LYS A 659 25.94 -7.64 -0.90
N ARG A 660 25.23 -8.41 -0.06
CA ARG A 660 24.40 -9.52 -0.52
C ARG A 660 23.31 -9.08 -1.50
N VAL A 661 22.72 -7.91 -1.25
CA VAL A 661 21.70 -7.33 -2.13
C VAL A 661 22.27 -6.93 -3.49
N MET A 662 23.44 -6.28 -3.50
CA MET A 662 24.12 -5.97 -4.77
C MET A 662 24.55 -7.24 -5.51
N ASP A 663 25.09 -8.23 -4.79
CA ASP A 663 25.44 -9.53 -5.38
C ASP A 663 24.18 -10.16 -6.04
N ALA A 664 23.04 -10.19 -5.33
CA ALA A 664 21.79 -10.71 -5.86
C ALA A 664 21.29 -10.00 -7.11
N TYR A 665 21.38 -8.67 -7.14
CA TYR A 665 21.00 -7.87 -8.31
C TYR A 665 21.85 -8.22 -9.55
N PHE A 666 23.17 -8.25 -9.41
CA PHE A 666 24.07 -8.54 -10.53
C PHE A 666 24.04 -10.02 -10.95
N ASP A 667 23.80 -10.94 -10.03
CA ASP A 667 23.67 -12.36 -10.35
C ASP A 667 22.34 -12.64 -11.09
N LEU A 668 21.22 -12.03 -10.67
CA LEU A 668 19.97 -12.10 -11.42
C LEU A 668 20.12 -11.51 -12.83
N LYS A 669 20.80 -10.38 -12.96
CA LYS A 669 21.08 -9.79 -14.28
C LYS A 669 21.89 -10.70 -15.18
N LYS A 670 22.92 -11.40 -14.66
CA LYS A 670 23.72 -12.34 -15.44
C LYS A 670 22.95 -13.59 -15.84
N SER A 671 22.03 -14.06 -15.01
CA SER A 671 21.24 -15.28 -15.25
C SER A 671 20.13 -15.08 -16.28
N ARG A 672 19.73 -13.82 -16.55
CA ARG A 672 18.68 -13.50 -17.52
C ARG A 672 19.27 -13.31 -18.92
N PRO A 673 18.63 -13.86 -19.97
CA PRO A 673 19.08 -13.67 -21.36
C PRO A 673 19.13 -12.16 -21.69
N VAL A 674 20.22 -11.72 -22.30
CA VAL A 674 20.32 -10.37 -22.88
C VAL A 674 19.49 -10.36 -24.16
N GLY A 675 18.34 -9.71 -24.14
CA GLY A 675 17.49 -9.55 -25.31
C GLY A 675 16.27 -10.50 -25.31
N GLY A 676 15.17 -10.04 -24.75
CA GLY A 676 13.85 -10.63 -24.88
C GLY A 676 12.83 -9.53 -24.73
N THR A 677 12.50 -8.82 -25.81
CA THR A 677 11.14 -8.32 -26.01
C THR A 677 10.22 -9.52 -25.86
N ALA A 678 9.15 -9.37 -25.08
CA ALA A 678 8.18 -10.43 -24.84
C ALA A 678 7.51 -10.87 -26.15
N GLU A 679 8.11 -11.84 -26.83
CA GLU A 679 7.47 -12.64 -27.87
C GLU A 679 7.52 -14.10 -27.41
N GLY A 680 6.34 -14.63 -27.12
CA GLY A 680 5.97 -16.04 -27.20
C GLY A 680 6.81 -17.07 -26.43
N VAL A 681 6.47 -17.35 -25.18
CA VAL A 681 6.81 -18.63 -24.55
C VAL A 681 5.86 -19.69 -25.13
N GLN A 682 6.29 -20.39 -26.18
CA GLN A 682 5.69 -21.66 -26.59
C GLN A 682 5.97 -22.71 -25.49
N GLN A 683 4.92 -23.23 -24.92
CA GLN A 683 4.96 -24.43 -24.09
C GLN A 683 5.46 -25.62 -24.93
N SER A 684 6.62 -26.16 -24.57
CA SER A 684 7.02 -27.51 -25.00
C SER A 684 6.20 -28.54 -24.22
N GLY A 685 5.09 -28.96 -24.80
CA GLY A 685 4.35 -30.13 -24.36
C GLY A 685 5.15 -31.39 -24.70
N ASN A 686 5.61 -32.13 -23.73
CA ASN A 686 6.07 -33.49 -23.85
C ASN A 686 4.89 -34.36 -24.26
N ALA A 687 4.87 -34.77 -25.52
CA ALA A 687 4.08 -35.92 -25.98
C ALA A 687 5.01 -37.16 -26.03
N ASP A 688 4.84 -37.97 -25.03
CA ASP A 688 5.35 -39.33 -25.01
C ASP A 688 4.44 -40.16 -25.93
N THR A 689 4.93 -40.56 -27.09
CA THR A 689 4.25 -41.50 -27.98
C THR A 689 5.09 -42.76 -28.13
N THR A 690 4.69 -43.75 -27.40
CA THR A 690 5.07 -45.13 -27.56
C THR A 690 4.78 -45.61 -29.00
N GLN A 691 5.84 -45.99 -29.70
CA GLN A 691 5.74 -46.77 -30.94
C GLN A 691 5.29 -48.21 -30.62
N ASN A 692 4.28 -48.67 -31.29
CA ASN A 692 4.15 -50.10 -31.60
C ASN A 692 3.78 -50.24 -33.08
N GLY A 693 4.68 -50.90 -33.77
CA GLY A 693 4.57 -51.20 -35.15
C GLY A 693 3.61 -52.37 -35.48
N GLN A 694 3.11 -52.38 -36.69
CA GLN A 694 2.95 -53.62 -37.44
C GLN A 694 2.85 -53.35 -38.95
N GLN A 695 3.62 -54.12 -39.68
CA GLN A 695 3.66 -54.23 -41.16
C GLN A 695 2.39 -54.82 -41.76
N SER A 696 2.14 -54.43 -42.98
CA SER A 696 1.78 -55.20 -44.18
C SER A 696 0.86 -54.33 -45.05
N GLY A 697 1.18 -54.05 -46.28
CA GLY A 697 1.36 -54.86 -47.42
C GLY A 697 0.28 -54.51 -48.46
N GLN A 698 0.70 -53.88 -49.44
CA GLN A 698 0.39 -53.83 -50.90
C GLN A 698 0.38 -52.43 -51.46
#